data_6c3cce692fee08e7550f332099e7f698
#
_entry.id   6c3cce692fee08e7550f332099e7f698
#
_cell.length_a   1.000
_cell.length_b   1.000
_cell.length_c   1.000
_cell.angle_alpha   90.00
_cell.angle_beta   90.00
_cell.angle_gamma   90.00
#
_symmetry.space_group_name_H-M   'P 1'
#
loop_
_entity.id
_entity.type
_entity.pdbx_description
1 polymer ?
#
loop_
_entity_poly.entity_id
_entity_poly.type
_entity_poly.pdbx_seq_one_letter_code
_entity_poly.pdbx_strand_id
1 'polypeptide(L)'
;MHRFFPLLLFWCLITTGTYADPAFDLIGPKVDVRVRRGEVTLPIGETPNLLPGDRLWIHPDLPESQSARYVLIVAFLRGATNPPPPEWFTRVETWIPSAREEGVFVVVPEEAQQALIFLAPETSGGFSTLRAAVRGRPGVFVRAVQDLQAASLDRMRLDAYLAEVKVTSQTDPALLKERAERAARSLGIKLDQQCFDKPSEQQAPCLVQHTEGLVLDDANVQSRVEQLANGSTGNLMNQLSYSPMGGAGVYSAYVGAIVDTAKILASLHTAHFQYIPALALPANDTLNLRLNVPPSFRDPKSVVVVALPPVGPAKPPPIHPVSQMASFCAQQPGLVLPAEGAPLVFATELAHGLTLHITETHDGKENPGNLVDLALKADASQGGLVLTQPVPPLPAGELVGVMRGKWGFDDWEGPRFHLRSAVASKWNAAVADQSALVVGRDDTLHIEGENSLCVDRIEAETAAGNPVKLAWKSPKLELLEVVVPLKDAAPGPVNLEIHQFGLDKPDELALKAYAEAASLDSLTLSAGDEEALLKGNRLDEVAKVSLGEITWTPGKLSRVQDLDQLLLTTGSSTAGLEPGARSFAKVLLQDGRLLRVPVSIEPRRPQVTLLSKGTQDDGSIALSPVHLGSPDDLPVARRLVFFIRSEVPVEFPRDEKVEVAAADGSFITVLGLADGSLMLEDAKTAMGAMDPLIRFGSSAFGPLRARALSANGVAGDWLPLGTLVRLPDFKELRCPRSVVKPCTLTGTNLFLAASIAATPEFDNAADVPPDFTGTQLSVPHPANGTLYLKLRDDLEKVQTLTLPVMPMSSAAAAEQ
;
A
#
# COMPACT_ATOMS: atom_id res chain seq x y z
N MET A 1 73.31 -11.19 18.11
CA MET A 1 72.22 -11.74 18.91
C MET A 1 70.88 -11.27 18.28
N HIS A 2 70.24 -12.24 17.70
CA HIS A 2 69.04 -12.07 16.87
C HIS A 2 67.77 -11.71 17.69
N ARG A 3 66.99 -10.77 17.26
CA ARG A 3 65.63 -10.60 17.70
C ARG A 3 64.69 -10.75 16.48
N PHE A 4 63.97 -11.87 16.46
CA PHE A 4 62.86 -12.14 15.58
C PHE A 4 61.63 -11.31 15.93
N PHE A 5 61.06 -10.67 14.92
CA PHE A 5 59.71 -10.11 14.96
C PHE A 5 58.77 -11.03 14.16
N PRO A 6 57.67 -11.49 14.66
CA PRO A 6 56.67 -12.21 13.85
C PRO A 6 55.67 -11.20 13.25
N LEU A 7 55.66 -11.14 11.91
CA LEU A 7 54.60 -10.50 11.14
C LEU A 7 53.32 -11.34 11.25
N LEU A 8 52.31 -10.80 11.92
CA LEU A 8 50.93 -11.33 11.90
C LEU A 8 50.28 -10.89 10.58
N LEU A 9 50.22 -11.82 9.62
CA LEU A 9 49.38 -11.67 8.43
C LEU A 9 47.93 -11.82 8.86
N PHE A 10 47.18 -10.69 8.86
CA PHE A 10 45.75 -10.66 8.98
C PHE A 10 45.14 -11.09 7.62
N TRP A 11 44.76 -12.36 7.50
CA TRP A 11 44.04 -12.87 6.34
C TRP A 11 42.58 -12.46 6.45
N CYS A 12 42.21 -11.36 5.76
CA CYS A 12 40.81 -11.02 5.47
C CYS A 12 40.20 -12.11 4.58
N LEU A 13 39.52 -13.04 5.20
CA LEU A 13 38.57 -13.91 4.52
C LEU A 13 37.44 -13.04 3.99
N ILE A 14 37.59 -12.58 2.75
CA ILE A 14 36.48 -12.11 1.93
C ILE A 14 35.69 -13.37 1.57
N THR A 15 34.67 -13.67 2.38
CA THR A 15 33.63 -14.60 1.97
C THR A 15 32.85 -13.92 0.84
N THR A 16 33.31 -14.11 -0.40
CA THR A 16 32.43 -13.94 -1.56
C THR A 16 31.30 -14.95 -1.38
N GLY A 17 30.13 -14.45 -0.98
CA GLY A 17 28.93 -15.25 -1.06
C GLY A 17 28.80 -15.72 -2.51
N THR A 18 29.06 -16.99 -2.75
CA THR A 18 28.67 -17.65 -3.99
C THR A 18 27.13 -17.63 -3.97
N TYR A 19 26.55 -16.64 -4.64
CA TYR A 19 25.17 -16.76 -5.11
C TYR A 19 25.18 -18.03 -5.99
N ALA A 20 24.49 -19.07 -5.56
CA ALA A 20 24.21 -20.20 -6.41
C ALA A 20 23.44 -19.64 -7.62
N ASP A 21 23.99 -19.79 -8.83
CA ASP A 21 23.27 -19.45 -10.04
C ASP A 21 21.90 -20.14 -10.03
N PRO A 22 20.81 -19.42 -10.32
CA PRO A 22 19.49 -20.01 -10.31
C PRO A 22 19.48 -21.23 -11.26
N ALA A 23 18.93 -22.33 -10.77
CA ALA A 23 18.91 -23.58 -11.50
C ALA A 23 18.20 -23.37 -12.86
N PHE A 24 18.84 -23.82 -13.97
CA PHE A 24 18.31 -23.76 -15.33
C PHE A 24 18.20 -22.32 -15.95
N ASP A 25 19.18 -21.48 -15.71
CA ASP A 25 19.24 -20.15 -16.36
C ASP A 25 20.20 -20.12 -17.58
N LEU A 26 21.01 -21.15 -17.78
CA LEU A 26 21.89 -21.20 -18.95
C LEU A 26 21.08 -21.43 -20.22
N ILE A 27 21.28 -20.56 -21.21
CA ILE A 27 20.65 -20.69 -22.53
C ILE A 27 21.29 -21.85 -23.24
N GLY A 28 20.47 -22.85 -23.60
CA GLY A 28 20.86 -24.00 -24.41
C GLY A 28 20.61 -23.81 -25.92
N PRO A 29 20.87 -24.82 -26.70
CA PRO A 29 20.53 -24.84 -28.14
C PRO A 29 19.02 -24.74 -28.35
N LYS A 30 18.61 -24.30 -29.53
CA LYS A 30 17.21 -24.25 -29.94
C LYS A 30 16.88 -25.41 -30.86
N VAL A 31 15.68 -25.92 -30.76
CA VAL A 31 15.18 -26.99 -31.66
C VAL A 31 13.75 -26.62 -32.07
N ASP A 32 13.52 -26.49 -33.36
CA ASP A 32 12.17 -26.26 -33.86
C ASP A 32 11.43 -27.59 -33.98
N VAL A 33 10.20 -27.61 -33.50
CA VAL A 33 9.34 -28.80 -33.51
C VAL A 33 7.91 -28.42 -33.88
N ARG A 34 7.38 -29.11 -34.92
CA ARG A 34 5.95 -29.03 -35.25
C ARG A 34 5.35 -30.43 -35.19
N VAL A 35 4.11 -30.49 -34.86
CA VAL A 35 3.37 -31.74 -34.78
C VAL A 35 2.24 -31.72 -35.79
N ARG A 36 2.24 -32.74 -36.67
CA ARG A 36 1.17 -32.94 -37.65
C ARG A 36 0.28 -34.11 -37.22
N ARG A 37 -1.00 -33.84 -37.07
CA ARG A 37 -2.04 -34.83 -36.77
C ARG A 37 -3.09 -34.77 -37.86
N GLY A 38 -3.15 -35.80 -38.70
CA GLY A 38 -3.99 -35.77 -39.90
C GLY A 38 -3.53 -34.67 -40.86
N GLU A 39 -4.44 -33.75 -41.17
CA GLU A 39 -4.13 -32.60 -42.08
C GLU A 39 -3.76 -31.32 -41.29
N VAL A 40 -3.88 -31.32 -39.97
CA VAL A 40 -3.60 -30.15 -39.12
C VAL A 40 -2.16 -30.23 -38.66
N THR A 41 -1.45 -29.09 -38.71
CA THR A 41 -0.11 -28.93 -38.17
C THR A 41 -0.15 -27.82 -37.12
N LEU A 42 0.34 -28.12 -35.93
CA LEU A 42 0.48 -27.16 -34.84
C LEU A 42 1.94 -27.00 -34.43
N PRO A 43 2.33 -25.82 -33.96
CA PRO A 43 3.60 -25.63 -33.28
C PRO A 43 3.66 -26.42 -31.98
N ILE A 44 4.86 -26.74 -31.52
CA ILE A 44 5.03 -27.48 -30.25
C ILE A 44 4.51 -26.71 -29.06
N GLY A 45 4.54 -25.36 -29.12
CA GLY A 45 4.01 -24.48 -28.07
C GLY A 45 2.50 -24.63 -27.84
N GLU A 46 1.77 -25.04 -28.87
CA GLU A 46 0.32 -25.28 -28.84
C GLU A 46 -0.04 -26.75 -28.64
N THR A 47 0.95 -27.65 -28.45
CA THR A 47 0.72 -29.10 -28.44
C THR A 47 0.88 -29.67 -27.03
N PRO A 48 -0.21 -29.94 -26.27
CA PRO A 48 -0.14 -30.45 -24.90
C PRO A 48 0.25 -31.95 -24.85
N ASN A 49 -0.02 -32.69 -25.90
CA ASN A 49 0.19 -34.13 -26.00
C ASN A 49 0.44 -34.61 -27.44
N LEU A 50 1.10 -35.75 -27.54
CA LEU A 50 1.26 -36.49 -28.78
C LEU A 50 0.30 -37.68 -28.80
N LEU A 51 -0.11 -38.11 -29.98
CA LEU A 51 -0.84 -39.35 -30.18
C LEU A 51 -0.07 -40.30 -31.06
N PRO A 52 -0.28 -41.61 -30.94
CA PRO A 52 0.25 -42.56 -31.89
C PRO A 52 -0.12 -42.19 -33.35
N GLY A 53 0.86 -42.22 -34.24
CA GLY A 53 0.69 -41.80 -35.65
C GLY A 53 0.94 -40.33 -35.92
N ASP A 54 1.07 -39.47 -34.92
CA ASP A 54 1.50 -38.08 -35.14
C ASP A 54 2.85 -38.03 -35.82
N ARG A 55 3.04 -37.03 -36.66
CA ARG A 55 4.31 -36.79 -37.34
C ARG A 55 4.98 -35.54 -36.76
N LEU A 56 6.12 -35.76 -36.11
CA LEU A 56 6.99 -34.71 -35.61
C LEU A 56 7.90 -34.23 -36.68
N TRP A 57 7.84 -32.97 -37.08
CA TRP A 57 8.87 -32.33 -37.86
C TRP A 57 9.85 -31.68 -36.88
N ILE A 58 11.12 -32.03 -36.97
CA ILE A 58 12.16 -31.60 -36.06
C ILE A 58 13.27 -30.96 -36.87
N HIS A 59 13.60 -29.72 -36.53
CA HIS A 59 14.62 -28.95 -37.21
C HIS A 59 15.58 -28.36 -36.16
N PRO A 60 16.85 -28.74 -36.18
CA PRO A 60 17.84 -28.20 -35.23
C PRO A 60 18.29 -26.80 -35.68
N ASP A 61 17.93 -25.78 -34.91
CA ASP A 61 18.37 -24.39 -35.10
C ASP A 61 19.74 -24.19 -34.42
N LEU A 62 20.80 -24.69 -35.03
CA LEU A 62 22.16 -24.58 -34.51
C LEU A 62 22.99 -23.63 -35.40
N PRO A 63 23.70 -22.63 -34.77
CA PRO A 63 24.53 -21.70 -35.55
C PRO A 63 25.61 -22.36 -36.36
N GLU A 64 25.84 -21.88 -37.58
CA GLU A 64 26.92 -22.40 -38.49
C GLU A 64 28.32 -22.26 -37.87
N SER A 65 28.51 -21.24 -37.03
CA SER A 65 29.77 -20.97 -36.33
C SER A 65 30.06 -21.97 -35.20
N GLN A 66 29.14 -22.89 -34.88
CA GLN A 66 29.32 -23.85 -33.82
C GLN A 66 30.35 -24.89 -34.19
N SER A 67 31.51 -24.87 -33.55
CA SER A 67 32.61 -25.79 -33.77
C SER A 67 32.30 -27.23 -33.31
N ALA A 68 31.30 -27.40 -32.43
CA ALA A 68 30.90 -28.70 -31.89
C ALA A 68 29.73 -29.26 -32.70
N ARG A 69 29.90 -30.50 -33.23
CA ARG A 69 28.82 -31.22 -33.90
C ARG A 69 27.97 -31.97 -32.90
N TYR A 70 26.66 -31.76 -32.94
CA TYR A 70 25.68 -32.48 -32.13
C TYR A 70 24.94 -33.53 -32.98
N VAL A 71 24.74 -34.69 -32.39
CA VAL A 71 23.74 -35.66 -32.85
C VAL A 71 22.45 -35.41 -32.06
N LEU A 72 21.38 -35.15 -32.76
CA LEU A 72 20.04 -35.11 -32.18
C LEU A 72 19.45 -36.51 -32.30
N ILE A 73 18.93 -37.05 -31.17
CA ILE A 73 18.31 -38.38 -31.15
C ILE A 73 16.92 -38.23 -30.60
N VAL A 74 15.91 -38.53 -31.39
CA VAL A 74 14.54 -38.64 -30.97
C VAL A 74 14.29 -40.05 -30.48
N ALA A 75 13.78 -40.20 -29.27
CA ALA A 75 13.51 -41.51 -28.70
C ALA A 75 12.10 -41.55 -28.09
N PHE A 76 11.46 -42.69 -28.25
CA PHE A 76 10.17 -42.96 -27.60
C PHE A 76 10.34 -44.03 -26.54
N LEU A 77 9.57 -43.95 -25.46
CA LEU A 77 9.62 -44.90 -24.36
C LEU A 77 8.28 -45.61 -24.21
N ARG A 78 8.34 -46.88 -23.83
CA ARG A 78 7.19 -47.78 -23.69
C ARG A 78 6.93 -48.13 -22.21
N GLY A 79 6.91 -47.10 -21.38
CA GLY A 79 6.72 -47.27 -19.92
C GLY A 79 8.02 -47.64 -19.16
N ALA A 80 7.89 -47.83 -17.86
CA ALA A 80 9.02 -47.94 -16.95
C ALA A 80 9.72 -49.32 -16.95
N THR A 81 9.01 -50.39 -17.32
CA THR A 81 9.51 -51.78 -17.24
C THR A 81 9.82 -52.39 -18.63
N ASN A 82 9.26 -51.83 -19.70
CA ASN A 82 9.42 -52.41 -21.05
C ASN A 82 10.47 -51.63 -21.82
N PRO A 83 11.56 -52.31 -22.26
CA PRO A 83 12.57 -51.69 -23.08
C PRO A 83 12.00 -51.22 -24.42
N PRO A 84 12.22 -49.93 -24.83
CA PRO A 84 11.76 -49.49 -26.14
C PRO A 84 12.45 -50.27 -27.30
N PRO A 85 11.75 -50.58 -28.38
CA PRO A 85 12.33 -51.21 -29.55
C PRO A 85 13.51 -50.39 -30.14
N PRO A 86 14.52 -51.01 -30.78
CA PRO A 86 15.65 -50.26 -31.32
C PRO A 86 15.28 -49.22 -32.40
N GLU A 87 14.22 -49.49 -33.15
CA GLU A 87 13.68 -48.63 -34.22
C GLU A 87 12.98 -47.37 -33.69
N TRP A 88 12.72 -47.27 -32.41
CA TRP A 88 12.12 -46.09 -31.75
C TRP A 88 13.14 -44.96 -31.47
N PHE A 89 14.38 -45.17 -31.92
CA PHE A 89 15.45 -44.20 -31.83
C PHE A 89 15.83 -43.68 -33.21
N THR A 90 15.46 -42.45 -33.49
CA THR A 90 15.82 -41.79 -34.75
C THR A 90 17.04 -40.90 -34.52
N ARG A 91 18.11 -41.15 -35.23
CA ARG A 91 19.35 -40.36 -35.21
C ARG A 91 19.29 -39.29 -36.29
N VAL A 92 19.50 -38.04 -35.91
CA VAL A 92 19.59 -36.89 -36.79
C VAL A 92 20.97 -36.26 -36.67
N GLU A 93 21.71 -36.23 -37.74
CA GLU A 93 23.03 -35.60 -37.81
C GLU A 93 22.86 -34.13 -38.20
N THR A 94 23.00 -33.24 -37.23
CA THR A 94 22.64 -31.83 -37.39
C THR A 94 23.53 -31.05 -38.38
N TRP A 95 24.62 -31.62 -38.82
CA TRP A 95 25.53 -31.01 -39.79
C TRP A 95 25.24 -31.44 -41.24
N ILE A 96 24.36 -32.41 -41.48
CA ILE A 96 23.95 -32.81 -42.82
C ILE A 96 23.01 -31.73 -43.39
N PRO A 97 23.28 -31.23 -44.63
CA PRO A 97 22.48 -30.12 -45.18
C PRO A 97 20.99 -30.40 -45.23
N SER A 98 20.55 -31.59 -45.60
CA SER A 98 19.13 -31.94 -45.66
C SER A 98 18.46 -31.87 -44.29
N ALA A 99 19.11 -32.34 -43.22
CA ALA A 99 18.59 -32.28 -41.87
C ALA A 99 18.58 -30.85 -41.34
N ARG A 100 19.52 -30.01 -41.76
CA ARG A 100 19.69 -28.63 -41.34
C ARG A 100 18.77 -27.66 -42.07
N GLU A 101 18.45 -27.91 -43.34
CA GLU A 101 17.64 -27.03 -44.18
C GLU A 101 16.18 -27.47 -44.24
N GLU A 102 15.90 -28.78 -44.29
CA GLU A 102 14.57 -29.34 -44.45
C GLU A 102 13.95 -29.88 -43.15
N GLY A 103 14.81 -30.16 -42.15
CA GLY A 103 14.39 -30.88 -40.94
C GLY A 103 14.14 -32.37 -41.18
N VAL A 104 13.72 -33.07 -40.16
CA VAL A 104 13.47 -34.51 -40.19
C VAL A 104 12.08 -34.83 -39.64
N PHE A 105 11.38 -35.75 -40.35
CA PHE A 105 10.08 -36.25 -39.86
C PHE A 105 10.27 -37.54 -39.09
N VAL A 106 9.63 -37.60 -37.92
CA VAL A 106 9.59 -38.78 -37.04
C VAL A 106 8.14 -39.10 -36.72
N VAL A 107 7.76 -40.36 -36.81
CA VAL A 107 6.37 -40.81 -36.52
C VAL A 107 6.33 -41.34 -35.10
N VAL A 108 5.32 -40.93 -34.30
CA VAL A 108 5.06 -41.45 -32.98
C VAL A 108 4.57 -42.90 -33.02
N PRO A 109 5.29 -43.85 -32.38
CA PRO A 109 4.87 -45.26 -32.38
C PRO A 109 3.57 -45.50 -31.59
N GLU A 110 2.84 -46.59 -31.97
CA GLU A 110 1.52 -46.91 -31.39
C GLU A 110 1.57 -47.17 -29.89
N GLU A 111 2.66 -47.77 -29.38
CA GLU A 111 2.73 -48.11 -27.94
C GLU A 111 3.63 -47.16 -27.16
N ALA A 112 4.01 -46.02 -27.72
CA ALA A 112 4.78 -44.99 -27.04
C ALA A 112 3.96 -44.32 -25.97
N GLN A 113 4.57 -44.04 -24.83
CA GLN A 113 3.97 -43.32 -23.69
C GLN A 113 4.70 -42.02 -23.40
N GLN A 114 5.99 -41.95 -23.71
CA GLN A 114 6.82 -40.77 -23.54
C GLN A 114 7.68 -40.52 -24.78
N ALA A 115 7.98 -39.26 -25.02
CA ALA A 115 8.87 -38.83 -26.09
C ALA A 115 9.94 -37.90 -25.51
N LEU A 116 11.16 -38.02 -26.01
CA LEU A 116 12.29 -37.20 -25.61
C LEU A 116 13.29 -36.99 -26.73
N ILE A 117 14.07 -35.94 -26.56
CA ILE A 117 15.20 -35.62 -27.43
C ILE A 117 16.48 -35.69 -26.62
N PHE A 118 17.50 -36.31 -27.18
CA PHE A 118 18.88 -36.21 -26.71
C PHE A 118 19.68 -35.34 -27.66
N LEU A 119 20.43 -34.41 -27.13
CA LEU A 119 21.50 -33.71 -27.87
C LEU A 119 22.85 -34.21 -27.34
N ALA A 120 23.49 -35.01 -28.11
CA ALA A 120 24.78 -35.63 -27.79
C ALA A 120 25.90 -35.11 -28.67
N PRO A 121 27.14 -34.90 -28.17
CA PRO A 121 28.27 -34.57 -29.03
C PRO A 121 28.58 -35.73 -30.00
N GLU A 122 28.97 -35.39 -31.22
CA GLU A 122 29.41 -36.39 -32.21
C GLU A 122 30.56 -37.24 -31.65
N THR A 123 30.36 -38.58 -31.59
CA THR A 123 31.38 -39.53 -31.17
C THR A 123 31.20 -40.84 -31.92
N SER A 124 32.31 -41.45 -32.33
CA SER A 124 32.25 -42.80 -32.86
C SER A 124 31.74 -43.79 -31.82
N GLY A 125 30.59 -44.42 -32.07
CA GLY A 125 29.96 -45.40 -31.17
C GLY A 125 28.98 -44.83 -30.16
N GLY A 126 28.82 -43.49 -30.01
CA GLY A 126 27.99 -42.86 -29.01
C GLY A 126 26.49 -43.21 -29.07
N PHE A 127 25.95 -43.33 -30.29
CA PHE A 127 24.53 -43.66 -30.50
C PHE A 127 24.14 -45.04 -29.96
N SER A 128 24.94 -46.07 -30.23
CA SER A 128 24.68 -47.45 -29.77
C SER A 128 24.74 -47.56 -28.24
N THR A 129 25.69 -46.83 -27.64
CA THR A 129 25.85 -46.80 -26.15
C THR A 129 24.67 -46.10 -25.51
N LEU A 130 24.22 -44.92 -26.04
CA LEU A 130 23.09 -44.19 -25.55
C LEU A 130 21.79 -45.03 -25.66
N ARG A 131 21.55 -45.64 -26.82
CA ARG A 131 20.41 -46.53 -27.05
C ARG A 131 20.40 -47.70 -26.08
N ALA A 132 21.57 -48.34 -25.85
CA ALA A 132 21.71 -49.43 -24.88
C ALA A 132 21.41 -48.96 -23.43
N ALA A 133 21.89 -47.77 -23.06
CA ALA A 133 21.60 -47.17 -21.73
C ALA A 133 20.10 -46.95 -21.49
N VAL A 134 19.42 -46.36 -22.49
CA VAL A 134 17.96 -46.12 -22.37
C VAL A 134 17.18 -47.43 -22.32
N ARG A 135 17.52 -48.38 -23.21
CA ARG A 135 16.88 -49.72 -23.22
C ARG A 135 17.17 -50.54 -21.97
N GLY A 136 18.34 -50.37 -21.34
CA GLY A 136 18.71 -51.09 -20.12
C GLY A 136 18.03 -50.54 -18.86
N ARG A 137 17.63 -49.28 -18.85
CA ARG A 137 17.01 -48.63 -17.67
C ARG A 137 15.87 -47.73 -18.09
N PRO A 138 14.82 -48.20 -18.77
CA PRO A 138 13.77 -47.35 -19.35
C PRO A 138 13.01 -46.55 -18.27
N GLY A 139 12.76 -47.12 -17.07
CA GLY A 139 12.03 -46.49 -15.98
C GLY A 139 12.71 -45.21 -15.45
N VAL A 140 14.05 -45.16 -15.52
CA VAL A 140 14.81 -43.97 -15.11
C VAL A 140 14.52 -42.80 -16.06
N PHE A 141 14.54 -43.08 -17.37
CA PHE A 141 14.26 -42.06 -18.38
C PHE A 141 12.79 -41.66 -18.42
N VAL A 142 11.86 -42.61 -18.25
CA VAL A 142 10.42 -42.30 -18.14
C VAL A 142 10.17 -41.30 -17.02
N ARG A 143 10.70 -41.57 -15.84
CA ARG A 143 10.58 -40.67 -14.69
C ARG A 143 11.23 -39.32 -14.95
N ALA A 144 12.48 -39.31 -15.45
CA ALA A 144 13.16 -38.06 -15.74
C ALA A 144 12.41 -37.19 -16.76
N VAL A 145 11.83 -37.79 -17.81
CA VAL A 145 11.02 -37.07 -18.81
C VAL A 145 9.76 -36.48 -18.21
N GLN A 146 9.06 -37.25 -17.36
CA GLN A 146 7.85 -36.74 -16.68
C GLN A 146 8.16 -35.56 -15.76
N ASP A 147 9.22 -35.69 -14.95
CA ASP A 147 9.64 -34.62 -14.04
C ASP A 147 10.14 -33.38 -14.81
N LEU A 148 10.90 -33.56 -15.90
CA LEU A 148 11.37 -32.46 -16.76
C LEU A 148 10.23 -31.72 -17.45
N GLN A 149 9.23 -32.46 -17.93
CA GLN A 149 8.06 -31.84 -18.55
C GLN A 149 7.28 -31.01 -17.53
N ALA A 150 7.00 -31.59 -16.35
CA ALA A 150 6.32 -30.88 -15.28
C ALA A 150 7.10 -29.61 -14.87
N ALA A 151 8.41 -29.75 -14.68
CA ALA A 151 9.29 -28.64 -14.34
C ALA A 151 9.34 -27.55 -15.42
N SER A 152 9.29 -27.94 -16.71
CA SER A 152 9.22 -26.97 -17.81
C SER A 152 7.94 -26.13 -17.78
N LEU A 153 6.78 -26.78 -17.55
CA LEU A 153 5.50 -26.08 -17.43
C LEU A 153 5.46 -25.18 -16.20
N ASP A 154 5.99 -25.65 -15.05
CA ASP A 154 6.08 -24.86 -13.84
C ASP A 154 7.02 -23.65 -13.99
N ARG A 155 8.12 -23.82 -14.72
CA ARG A 155 9.02 -22.71 -15.06
C ARG A 155 8.33 -21.65 -15.92
N MET A 156 7.51 -22.04 -16.88
CA MET A 156 6.74 -21.09 -17.68
C MET A 156 5.77 -20.26 -16.82
N ARG A 157 5.11 -20.88 -15.83
CA ARG A 157 4.25 -20.18 -14.87
C ARG A 157 5.04 -19.15 -14.07
N LEU A 158 6.21 -19.54 -13.57
CA LEU A 158 7.11 -18.64 -12.83
C LEU A 158 7.61 -17.49 -13.68
N ASP A 159 8.09 -17.79 -14.90
CA ASP A 159 8.61 -16.78 -15.82
C ASP A 159 7.52 -15.76 -16.21
N ALA A 160 6.28 -16.20 -16.44
CA ALA A 160 5.13 -15.33 -16.68
C ALA A 160 4.84 -14.41 -15.49
N TYR A 161 4.87 -14.94 -14.27
CA TYR A 161 4.70 -14.15 -13.05
C TYR A 161 5.80 -13.11 -12.85
N LEU A 162 7.07 -13.52 -13.01
CA LEU A 162 8.21 -12.64 -12.85
C LEU A 162 8.24 -11.52 -13.89
N ALA A 163 7.84 -11.84 -15.12
CA ALA A 163 7.70 -10.84 -16.17
C ALA A 163 6.65 -9.77 -15.80
N GLU A 164 5.50 -10.19 -15.25
CA GLU A 164 4.45 -9.28 -14.83
C GLU A 164 4.89 -8.39 -13.66
N VAL A 165 5.51 -8.97 -12.62
CA VAL A 165 6.05 -8.19 -11.49
C VAL A 165 7.07 -7.16 -11.97
N LYS A 166 7.96 -7.56 -12.89
CA LYS A 166 8.97 -6.66 -13.45
C LYS A 166 8.34 -5.53 -14.25
N VAL A 167 7.41 -5.83 -15.14
CA VAL A 167 6.73 -4.83 -15.98
C VAL A 167 5.95 -3.86 -15.10
N THR A 168 5.11 -4.37 -14.19
CA THR A 168 4.27 -3.54 -13.33
C THR A 168 5.10 -2.65 -12.40
N SER A 169 6.20 -3.17 -11.84
CA SER A 169 7.08 -2.37 -10.98
C SER A 169 7.73 -1.18 -11.70
N GLN A 170 7.90 -1.27 -13.02
CA GLN A 170 8.50 -0.21 -13.84
C GLN A 170 7.47 0.76 -14.40
N THR A 171 6.27 0.27 -14.76
CA THR A 171 5.25 1.08 -15.44
C THR A 171 4.25 1.70 -14.49
N ASP A 172 3.84 0.97 -13.45
CA ASP A 172 2.79 1.39 -12.52
C ASP A 172 2.98 0.78 -11.11
N PRO A 173 3.97 1.26 -10.35
CA PRO A 173 4.30 0.70 -9.03
C PRO A 173 3.13 0.73 -8.02
N ALA A 174 2.17 1.66 -8.18
CA ALA A 174 1.01 1.76 -7.30
C ALA A 174 0.06 0.55 -7.43
N LEU A 175 0.01 -0.08 -8.60
CA LEU A 175 -0.81 -1.25 -8.89
C LEU A 175 -0.07 -2.59 -8.67
N LEU A 176 1.19 -2.55 -8.21
CA LEU A 176 2.02 -3.77 -8.09
C LEU A 176 1.36 -4.84 -7.24
N LYS A 177 0.81 -4.48 -6.07
CA LYS A 177 0.14 -5.43 -5.18
C LYS A 177 -1.04 -6.10 -5.89
N GLU A 178 -1.93 -5.31 -6.44
CA GLU A 178 -3.16 -5.79 -7.07
C GLU A 178 -2.88 -6.70 -8.27
N ARG A 179 -1.97 -6.29 -9.17
CA ARG A 179 -1.60 -7.08 -10.34
C ARG A 179 -0.81 -8.33 -9.98
N ALA A 180 0.12 -8.25 -9.03
CA ALA A 180 0.87 -9.41 -8.56
C ALA A 180 -0.06 -10.44 -7.89
N GLU A 181 -1.04 -10.02 -7.11
CA GLU A 181 -2.04 -10.92 -6.51
C GLU A 181 -2.94 -11.57 -7.55
N ARG A 182 -3.37 -10.83 -8.57
CA ARG A 182 -4.15 -11.39 -9.69
C ARG A 182 -3.34 -12.39 -10.50
N ALA A 183 -2.12 -12.02 -10.90
CA ALA A 183 -1.23 -12.89 -11.66
C ALA A 183 -0.89 -14.17 -10.89
N ALA A 184 -0.59 -14.04 -9.60
CA ALA A 184 -0.29 -15.19 -8.76
C ALA A 184 -1.47 -16.17 -8.66
N ARG A 185 -2.70 -15.67 -8.54
CA ARG A 185 -3.92 -16.48 -8.50
C ARG A 185 -4.15 -17.22 -9.83
N SER A 186 -4.05 -16.50 -10.96
CA SER A 186 -4.22 -17.10 -12.30
C SER A 186 -3.15 -18.13 -12.61
N LEU A 187 -1.92 -17.92 -12.15
CA LEU A 187 -0.77 -18.80 -12.39
C LEU A 187 -0.61 -19.87 -11.30
N GLY A 188 -1.47 -19.90 -10.28
CA GLY A 188 -1.39 -20.86 -9.16
C GLY A 188 -0.10 -20.70 -8.36
N ILE A 189 0.28 -19.48 -8.03
CA ILE A 189 1.50 -19.15 -7.27
C ILE A 189 1.10 -18.63 -5.90
N LYS A 190 1.74 -19.15 -4.85
CA LYS A 190 1.53 -18.68 -3.48
C LYS A 190 2.46 -17.53 -3.17
N LEU A 191 1.88 -16.36 -2.91
CA LEU A 191 2.64 -15.14 -2.60
C LEU A 191 3.09 -15.06 -1.15
N ASP A 192 4.25 -14.48 -0.94
CA ASP A 192 4.65 -13.95 0.35
C ASP A 192 4.03 -12.56 0.56
N GLN A 193 2.95 -12.51 1.35
CA GLN A 193 2.22 -11.27 1.64
C GLN A 193 3.08 -10.25 2.40
N GLN A 194 4.11 -10.68 3.13
CA GLN A 194 5.00 -9.78 3.87
C GLN A 194 5.83 -8.87 2.95
N CYS A 195 5.98 -9.25 1.68
CA CYS A 195 6.64 -8.39 0.70
C CYS A 195 5.91 -7.06 0.48
N PHE A 196 4.59 -7.03 0.64
CA PHE A 196 3.78 -5.80 0.46
C PHE A 196 3.81 -4.87 1.67
N ASP A 197 4.29 -5.35 2.83
CA ASP A 197 4.52 -4.51 4.02
C ASP A 197 5.82 -3.69 3.94
N LYS A 198 6.66 -3.98 2.93
CA LYS A 198 7.92 -3.27 2.69
C LYS A 198 7.67 -1.95 1.93
N PRO A 199 8.61 -0.99 2.00
CA PRO A 199 8.58 0.19 1.15
C PRO A 199 8.44 -0.19 -0.33
N SER A 200 7.73 0.63 -1.12
CA SER A 200 7.39 0.36 -2.53
C SER A 200 8.58 -0.06 -3.38
N GLU A 201 9.75 0.54 -3.16
CA GLU A 201 11.00 0.23 -3.87
C GLU A 201 11.56 -1.18 -3.57
N GLN A 202 11.19 -1.75 -2.42
CA GLN A 202 11.65 -3.07 -1.97
C GLN A 202 10.61 -4.17 -2.21
N GLN A 203 9.39 -3.85 -2.60
CA GLN A 203 8.33 -4.84 -2.82
C GLN A 203 8.64 -5.76 -4.00
N ALA A 204 8.92 -5.19 -5.18
CA ALA A 204 9.27 -5.99 -6.35
C ALA A 204 10.55 -6.83 -6.17
N PRO A 205 11.68 -6.29 -5.64
CA PRO A 205 12.82 -7.11 -5.27
C PRO A 205 12.49 -8.25 -4.30
N CYS A 206 11.64 -8.02 -3.30
CA CYS A 206 11.20 -9.05 -2.37
C CYS A 206 10.43 -10.18 -3.07
N LEU A 207 9.47 -9.82 -3.94
CA LEU A 207 8.68 -10.78 -4.70
C LEU A 207 9.52 -11.63 -5.66
N VAL A 208 10.65 -11.10 -6.12
CA VAL A 208 11.56 -11.76 -7.07
C VAL A 208 12.70 -12.52 -6.38
N GLN A 209 13.18 -12.05 -5.20
CA GLN A 209 14.35 -12.63 -4.51
C GLN A 209 14.15 -14.08 -4.03
N HIS A 210 12.92 -14.52 -3.83
CA HIS A 210 12.59 -15.85 -3.35
C HIS A 210 11.91 -16.71 -4.40
N THR A 211 12.34 -16.58 -5.67
CA THR A 211 11.76 -17.37 -6.78
C THR A 211 11.86 -18.87 -6.56
N GLU A 212 12.91 -19.33 -5.84
CA GLU A 212 13.07 -20.74 -5.44
C GLU A 212 12.09 -21.15 -4.33
N GLY A 213 11.54 -20.19 -3.57
CA GLY A 213 10.56 -20.39 -2.51
C GLY A 213 9.11 -20.17 -2.96
N LEU A 214 8.87 -19.74 -4.21
CA LEU A 214 7.52 -19.60 -4.75
C LEU A 214 6.88 -20.99 -4.85
N VAL A 215 5.94 -21.26 -3.94
CA VAL A 215 5.19 -22.50 -3.90
C VAL A 215 4.08 -22.42 -4.93
N LEU A 216 4.08 -23.37 -5.86
CA LEU A 216 2.98 -23.54 -6.80
C LEU A 216 1.78 -24.12 -6.05
N ASP A 217 0.69 -23.36 -5.99
CA ASP A 217 -0.54 -23.70 -5.25
C ASP A 217 -1.53 -24.35 -6.23
N ASP A 218 -1.33 -25.63 -6.51
CA ASP A 218 -2.28 -26.41 -7.27
C ASP A 218 -2.47 -27.84 -6.73
N ALA A 219 -3.68 -28.36 -6.90
CA ALA A 219 -4.07 -29.70 -6.47
C ALA A 219 -3.22 -30.83 -7.10
N ASN A 220 -2.53 -30.53 -8.21
CA ASN A 220 -1.64 -31.49 -8.89
C ASN A 220 -0.33 -31.71 -8.15
N VAL A 221 0.15 -30.73 -7.39
CA VAL A 221 1.36 -30.87 -6.57
C VAL A 221 1.09 -31.82 -5.40
N GLN A 222 -0.08 -31.69 -4.74
CA GLN A 222 -0.44 -32.58 -3.64
C GLN A 222 -0.61 -34.04 -4.12
N SER A 223 -1.28 -34.27 -5.25
CA SER A 223 -1.45 -35.62 -5.79
C SER A 223 -0.13 -36.26 -6.23
N ARG A 224 0.84 -35.48 -6.69
CA ARG A 224 2.20 -35.97 -7.05
C ARG A 224 3.04 -36.23 -5.81
N VAL A 225 2.95 -35.36 -4.79
CA VAL A 225 3.63 -35.58 -3.49
C VAL A 225 3.04 -36.82 -2.80
N GLU A 226 1.74 -37.03 -2.85
CA GLU A 226 1.11 -38.24 -2.31
C GLU A 226 1.44 -39.52 -3.10
N GLN A 227 1.54 -39.45 -4.43
CA GLN A 227 2.01 -40.58 -5.24
C GLN A 227 3.48 -40.90 -4.99
N LEU A 228 4.30 -39.91 -4.73
CA LEU A 228 5.72 -40.08 -4.35
C LEU A 228 5.90 -40.56 -2.91
N ALA A 229 5.01 -40.10 -2.00
CA ALA A 229 5.04 -40.50 -0.59
C ALA A 229 4.56 -41.96 -0.38
N ASN A 230 3.69 -42.48 -1.22
CA ASN A 230 3.15 -43.83 -1.16
C ASN A 230 4.00 -44.88 -1.88
N GLY A 231 5.07 -44.46 -2.61
CA GLY A 231 6.05 -45.36 -3.19
C GLY A 231 7.17 -45.73 -2.19
N SER A 232 7.83 -46.86 -2.39
CA SER A 232 8.96 -47.35 -1.57
C SER A 232 10.14 -46.37 -1.44
N THR A 233 10.11 -45.25 -2.17
CA THR A 233 11.09 -44.14 -2.19
C THR A 233 10.75 -43.03 -1.20
N GLY A 234 9.53 -42.98 -0.63
CA GLY A 234 9.08 -41.90 0.27
C GLY A 234 9.89 -41.84 1.57
N ASN A 235 10.39 -43.00 2.06
CA ASN A 235 11.23 -43.04 3.24
C ASN A 235 12.65 -42.49 3.02
N LEU A 236 13.16 -42.51 1.78
CA LEU A 236 14.46 -41.95 1.42
C LEU A 236 14.39 -40.43 1.28
N MET A 237 13.26 -39.90 0.77
CA MET A 237 13.04 -38.46 0.63
C MET A 237 12.86 -37.76 1.98
N ASN A 238 12.16 -38.37 2.94
CA ASN A 238 12.03 -37.81 4.29
C ASN A 238 13.39 -37.76 5.02
N GLN A 239 14.28 -38.74 4.81
CA GLN A 239 15.62 -38.74 5.44
C GLN A 239 16.57 -37.72 4.80
N LEU A 240 16.44 -37.41 3.49
CA LEU A 240 17.28 -36.44 2.79
C LEU A 240 16.82 -34.98 2.99
N SER A 241 15.54 -34.75 3.20
CA SER A 241 14.99 -33.42 3.50
C SER A 241 15.40 -32.87 4.87
N TYR A 242 15.78 -33.77 5.80
CA TYR A 242 16.26 -33.40 7.13
C TYR A 242 17.79 -33.52 7.29
N SER A 243 18.53 -33.73 6.20
CA SER A 243 19.99 -33.78 6.27
C SER A 243 20.61 -32.38 6.22
N PRO A 244 21.76 -32.14 6.91
CA PRO A 244 22.45 -30.83 6.86
C PRO A 244 22.90 -30.38 5.47
N MET A 245 22.92 -31.28 4.49
CA MET A 245 23.19 -30.97 3.07
C MET A 245 21.93 -30.48 2.28
N GLY A 246 20.73 -30.70 2.86
CA GLY A 246 19.45 -30.26 2.28
C GLY A 246 19.01 -28.87 2.73
N GLY A 247 19.86 -28.10 3.46
CA GLY A 247 19.59 -26.73 3.92
C GLY A 247 18.16 -26.54 4.41
N ALA A 248 17.94 -26.73 5.71
CA ALA A 248 16.73 -26.35 6.45
C ALA A 248 15.44 -26.10 5.62
N GLY A 249 14.85 -27.17 5.09
CA GLY A 249 13.39 -27.31 4.96
C GLY A 249 12.61 -26.42 3.99
N VAL A 250 13.21 -25.72 3.01
CA VAL A 250 12.44 -24.81 2.17
C VAL A 250 12.84 -24.91 0.69
N TYR A 251 12.67 -26.11 0.12
CA TYR A 251 12.65 -26.20 -1.35
C TYR A 251 11.19 -26.28 -1.81
N SER A 252 10.81 -25.45 -2.78
CA SER A 252 9.53 -25.61 -3.49
C SER A 252 9.48 -27.01 -4.13
N ALA A 253 8.30 -27.58 -4.31
CA ALA A 253 8.13 -28.86 -4.99
C ALA A 253 8.78 -28.86 -6.38
N TYR A 254 8.82 -27.69 -7.04
CA TYR A 254 9.50 -27.45 -8.30
C TYR A 254 11.02 -27.64 -8.20
N VAL A 255 11.68 -27.01 -7.26
CA VAL A 255 13.13 -27.16 -7.06
C VAL A 255 13.48 -28.58 -6.63
N GLY A 256 12.65 -29.19 -5.79
CA GLY A 256 12.79 -30.60 -5.41
C GLY A 256 12.75 -31.55 -6.60
N ALA A 257 11.79 -31.41 -7.49
CA ALA A 257 11.65 -32.22 -8.71
C ALA A 257 12.85 -32.05 -9.64
N ILE A 258 13.36 -30.83 -9.80
CA ILE A 258 14.54 -30.53 -10.61
C ILE A 258 15.81 -31.20 -10.04
N VAL A 259 16.00 -31.07 -8.71
CA VAL A 259 17.17 -31.67 -8.03
C VAL A 259 17.14 -33.19 -8.12
N ASP A 260 15.95 -33.79 -7.96
CA ASP A 260 15.80 -35.24 -8.05
C ASP A 260 16.01 -35.73 -9.49
N THR A 261 15.51 -35.05 -10.49
CA THR A 261 15.75 -35.36 -11.90
C THR A 261 17.25 -35.28 -12.24
N ALA A 262 17.93 -34.25 -11.77
CA ALA A 262 19.37 -34.11 -11.96
C ALA A 262 20.14 -35.26 -11.29
N LYS A 263 19.77 -35.66 -10.06
CA LYS A 263 20.37 -36.81 -9.37
C LYS A 263 20.10 -38.13 -10.07
N ILE A 264 18.87 -38.34 -10.55
CA ILE A 264 18.47 -39.54 -11.29
C ILE A 264 19.31 -39.66 -12.57
N LEU A 265 19.44 -38.57 -13.35
CA LEU A 265 20.27 -38.56 -14.56
C LEU A 265 21.76 -38.69 -14.23
N ALA A 266 22.23 -38.08 -13.14
CA ALA A 266 23.62 -38.24 -12.69
C ALA A 266 23.94 -39.69 -12.32
N SER A 267 22.98 -40.49 -11.83
CA SER A 267 23.17 -41.92 -11.52
C SER A 267 23.47 -42.79 -12.78
N LEU A 268 23.21 -42.23 -13.99
CA LEU A 268 23.52 -42.89 -15.25
C LEU A 268 24.90 -42.49 -15.79
N HIS A 269 25.69 -41.74 -15.06
CA HIS A 269 27.02 -41.32 -15.41
C HIS A 269 27.92 -42.54 -15.73
N THR A 270 28.62 -42.44 -16.86
CA THR A 270 29.62 -43.43 -17.30
C THR A 270 30.96 -42.72 -17.52
N ALA A 271 32.03 -43.49 -17.79
CA ALA A 271 33.33 -42.90 -18.10
C ALA A 271 33.28 -41.99 -19.40
N HIS A 272 32.31 -42.23 -20.28
CA HIS A 272 32.18 -41.50 -21.56
C HIS A 272 31.04 -40.51 -21.58
N PHE A 273 29.96 -40.73 -20.87
CA PHE A 273 28.76 -39.89 -20.89
C PHE A 273 28.26 -39.50 -19.52
N GLN A 274 27.83 -38.23 -19.40
CA GLN A 274 26.99 -37.75 -18.31
C GLN A 274 25.70 -37.17 -18.92
N TYR A 275 24.56 -37.47 -18.29
CA TYR A 275 23.28 -36.97 -18.75
C TYR A 275 22.94 -35.70 -17.96
N ILE A 276 22.66 -34.61 -18.67
CA ILE A 276 22.28 -33.35 -18.08
C ILE A 276 20.83 -33.01 -18.46
N PRO A 277 20.00 -32.64 -17.47
CA PRO A 277 18.62 -32.25 -17.75
C PRO A 277 18.56 -30.89 -18.42
N ALA A 278 17.58 -30.69 -19.32
CA ALA A 278 17.22 -29.40 -19.88
C ALA A 278 15.72 -29.14 -19.75
N LEU A 279 15.34 -27.94 -19.31
CA LEU A 279 13.96 -27.52 -19.40
C LEU A 279 13.66 -27.08 -20.85
N ALA A 280 12.57 -27.55 -21.38
CA ALA A 280 12.04 -27.14 -22.67
C ALA A 280 10.97 -26.08 -22.47
N LEU A 281 11.25 -24.85 -22.90
CA LEU A 281 10.32 -23.75 -22.86
C LEU A 281 9.83 -23.46 -24.29
N PRO A 282 8.72 -24.07 -24.70
CA PRO A 282 8.20 -23.86 -26.04
C PRO A 282 7.68 -22.44 -26.21
N ALA A 283 7.97 -21.85 -27.36
CA ALA A 283 7.38 -20.61 -27.83
C ALA A 283 7.16 -20.74 -29.33
N ASN A 284 5.94 -20.77 -29.79
CA ASN A 284 5.56 -21.16 -31.14
C ASN A 284 6.20 -22.52 -31.56
N ASP A 285 6.92 -22.55 -32.66
CA ASP A 285 7.59 -23.75 -33.19
C ASP A 285 8.87 -24.14 -32.40
N THR A 286 9.44 -23.20 -31.63
CA THR A 286 10.80 -23.35 -31.08
C THR A 286 10.78 -23.84 -29.64
N LEU A 287 11.51 -24.90 -29.33
CA LEU A 287 11.88 -25.30 -27.98
C LEU A 287 13.14 -24.53 -27.56
N ASN A 288 12.95 -23.57 -26.68
CA ASN A 288 14.06 -22.84 -26.03
C ASN A 288 14.57 -23.67 -24.85
N LEU A 289 15.76 -24.22 -24.94
CA LEU A 289 16.29 -25.06 -23.90
C LEU A 289 16.97 -24.22 -22.81
N ARG A 290 16.77 -24.62 -21.57
CA ARG A 290 17.44 -24.07 -20.39
C ARG A 290 18.18 -25.14 -19.67
N LEU A 291 19.47 -24.92 -19.42
CA LEU A 291 20.38 -25.87 -18.82
C LEU A 291 20.76 -25.45 -17.40
N ASN A 292 21.05 -26.42 -16.56
CA ASN A 292 21.55 -26.20 -15.21
C ASN A 292 23.08 -26.13 -15.11
N VAL A 293 23.78 -26.72 -16.06
CA VAL A 293 25.24 -26.72 -16.14
C VAL A 293 25.69 -26.60 -17.61
N PRO A 294 26.84 -26.01 -17.90
CA PRO A 294 27.37 -25.94 -19.25
C PRO A 294 27.73 -27.33 -19.76
N PRO A 295 27.37 -27.69 -21.01
CA PRO A 295 27.69 -28.99 -21.58
C PRO A 295 29.20 -29.18 -21.75
N SER A 296 29.71 -30.35 -21.34
CA SER A 296 31.08 -30.77 -21.56
C SER A 296 31.22 -31.54 -22.87
N PHE A 297 32.23 -31.20 -23.70
CA PHE A 297 32.59 -31.91 -24.92
C PHE A 297 33.78 -32.86 -24.70
N ARG A 298 34.36 -32.88 -23.49
CA ARG A 298 35.40 -33.82 -23.04
C ARG A 298 34.76 -34.92 -22.21
N ASP A 299 35.43 -36.09 -22.16
CA ASP A 299 34.95 -37.22 -21.38
C ASP A 299 34.90 -36.88 -19.86
N PRO A 300 33.77 -37.14 -19.17
CA PRO A 300 32.51 -37.61 -19.73
C PRO A 300 31.77 -36.51 -20.50
N LYS A 301 31.36 -36.79 -21.73
CA LYS A 301 30.64 -35.85 -22.58
C LYS A 301 29.20 -35.66 -22.11
N SER A 302 28.72 -34.41 -22.14
CA SER A 302 27.35 -34.12 -21.75
C SER A 302 26.34 -34.50 -22.81
N VAL A 303 25.37 -35.32 -22.45
CA VAL A 303 24.17 -35.61 -23.24
C VAL A 303 23.01 -34.83 -22.62
N VAL A 304 22.52 -33.81 -23.34
CA VAL A 304 21.39 -33.01 -22.94
C VAL A 304 20.10 -33.82 -23.13
N VAL A 305 19.28 -33.92 -22.10
CA VAL A 305 18.01 -34.66 -22.09
C VAL A 305 16.87 -33.67 -22.07
N VAL A 306 16.00 -33.73 -23.06
CA VAL A 306 14.86 -32.81 -23.27
C VAL A 306 13.58 -33.63 -23.30
N ALA A 307 12.59 -33.26 -22.51
CA ALA A 307 11.26 -33.85 -22.54
C ALA A 307 10.44 -33.24 -23.69
N LEU A 308 9.75 -34.09 -24.44
CA LEU A 308 8.66 -33.67 -25.33
C LEU A 308 7.31 -33.94 -24.64
N PRO A 309 6.17 -33.40 -25.15
CA PRO A 309 4.85 -33.70 -24.62
C PRO A 309 4.61 -35.19 -24.52
N PRO A 310 3.83 -35.67 -23.50
CA PRO A 310 3.54 -37.07 -23.28
C PRO A 310 2.73 -37.64 -24.42
N VAL A 311 2.88 -38.95 -24.67
CA VAL A 311 2.09 -39.66 -25.68
C VAL A 311 0.84 -40.23 -25.01
N GLY A 312 -0.32 -39.77 -25.42
CA GLY A 312 -1.65 -40.15 -24.92
C GLY A 312 -2.65 -39.04 -25.00
N PRO A 313 -3.93 -39.32 -24.67
CA PRO A 313 -4.97 -38.30 -24.73
C PRO A 313 -4.72 -37.23 -23.65
N ALA A 314 -4.85 -35.95 -24.04
CA ALA A 314 -4.83 -34.83 -23.09
C ALA A 314 -6.24 -34.47 -22.68
N LYS A 315 -6.41 -34.15 -21.38
CA LYS A 315 -7.65 -33.56 -20.90
C LYS A 315 -7.45 -32.05 -20.77
N PRO A 316 -8.38 -31.24 -21.26
CA PRO A 316 -8.36 -29.81 -21.01
C PRO A 316 -8.36 -29.51 -19.50
N PRO A 317 -7.65 -28.49 -19.05
CA PRO A 317 -7.64 -28.13 -17.64
C PRO A 317 -8.99 -27.59 -17.18
N PRO A 318 -9.39 -27.80 -15.92
CA PRO A 318 -10.64 -27.31 -15.38
C PRO A 318 -10.57 -25.80 -15.11
N ILE A 319 -10.89 -24.98 -16.08
CA ILE A 319 -11.04 -23.54 -15.90
C ILE A 319 -12.48 -23.21 -15.46
N HIS A 320 -12.64 -22.34 -14.48
CA HIS A 320 -13.97 -21.94 -13.99
C HIS A 320 -13.99 -20.43 -13.69
N PRO A 321 -15.17 -19.79 -13.70
CA PRO A 321 -15.29 -18.39 -13.30
C PRO A 321 -14.92 -18.23 -11.83
N VAL A 322 -14.27 -17.13 -11.46
CA VAL A 322 -13.98 -16.79 -10.05
C VAL A 322 -15.29 -16.67 -9.24
N SER A 323 -16.36 -16.21 -9.87
CA SER A 323 -17.71 -16.17 -9.28
C SER A 323 -18.73 -16.63 -10.31
N GLN A 324 -19.50 -17.65 -9.95
CA GLN A 324 -20.59 -18.15 -10.80
C GLN A 324 -21.81 -17.22 -10.87
N MET A 325 -21.94 -16.32 -9.88
CA MET A 325 -23.08 -15.39 -9.77
C MET A 325 -22.79 -14.01 -10.36
N ALA A 326 -21.53 -13.75 -10.75
CA ALA A 326 -21.15 -12.45 -11.28
C ALA A 326 -21.71 -12.26 -12.69
N SER A 327 -22.32 -11.10 -12.95
CA SER A 327 -22.73 -10.65 -14.28
C SER A 327 -21.81 -9.52 -14.76
N PHE A 328 -21.58 -9.44 -16.06
CA PHE A 328 -20.66 -8.48 -16.66
C PHE A 328 -21.35 -7.71 -17.78
N CYS A 329 -20.97 -6.46 -18.01
CA CYS A 329 -21.43 -5.74 -19.17
C CYS A 329 -20.75 -6.25 -20.43
N ALA A 330 -21.52 -6.81 -21.34
CA ALA A 330 -20.99 -7.41 -22.57
C ALA A 330 -20.25 -6.40 -23.46
N GLN A 331 -20.67 -5.15 -23.46
CA GLN A 331 -20.17 -4.09 -24.35
C GLN A 331 -19.07 -3.23 -23.71
N GLN A 332 -18.60 -3.61 -22.53
CA GLN A 332 -17.47 -2.91 -21.87
C GLN A 332 -16.20 -3.14 -22.69
N PRO A 333 -15.49 -2.07 -23.13
CA PRO A 333 -14.23 -2.19 -23.84
C PRO A 333 -13.17 -2.90 -22.99
N GLY A 334 -12.50 -3.91 -23.59
CA GLY A 334 -11.50 -4.68 -22.87
C GLY A 334 -12.07 -5.48 -21.68
N LEU A 335 -13.33 -5.92 -21.78
CA LEU A 335 -13.97 -6.72 -20.74
C LEU A 335 -13.07 -7.87 -20.29
N VAL A 336 -12.85 -7.94 -19.00
CA VAL A 336 -12.15 -9.03 -18.33
C VAL A 336 -13.19 -9.96 -17.70
N LEU A 337 -13.16 -11.23 -18.08
CA LEU A 337 -13.97 -12.30 -17.48
C LEU A 337 -13.08 -13.06 -16.49
N PRO A 338 -13.20 -12.83 -15.17
CA PRO A 338 -12.33 -13.43 -14.17
C PRO A 338 -12.46 -14.96 -14.17
N ALA A 339 -11.34 -15.65 -14.34
CA ALA A 339 -11.30 -17.11 -14.43
C ALA A 339 -10.06 -17.65 -13.71
N GLU A 340 -10.20 -18.85 -13.11
CA GLU A 340 -9.15 -19.53 -12.34
C GLU A 340 -9.20 -21.04 -12.52
N GLY A 341 -8.27 -21.78 -11.87
CA GLY A 341 -8.21 -23.25 -11.87
C GLY A 341 -7.42 -23.87 -13.01
N ALA A 342 -6.93 -23.09 -13.96
CA ALA A 342 -6.17 -23.57 -15.12
C ALA A 342 -4.89 -22.75 -15.39
N PRO A 343 -3.85 -22.83 -14.53
CA PRO A 343 -2.66 -22.00 -14.64
C PRO A 343 -1.94 -22.06 -15.98
N LEU A 344 -1.99 -23.23 -16.65
CA LEU A 344 -1.34 -23.41 -17.96
C LEU A 344 -2.02 -22.64 -19.09
N VAL A 345 -3.31 -22.31 -18.96
CA VAL A 345 -4.03 -21.46 -19.93
C VAL A 345 -3.45 -20.04 -19.94
N PHE A 346 -2.98 -19.59 -18.79
CA PHE A 346 -2.42 -18.24 -18.61
C PHE A 346 -0.89 -18.16 -18.84
N ALA A 347 -0.20 -19.30 -18.73
CA ALA A 347 1.26 -19.35 -18.79
C ALA A 347 1.81 -19.90 -20.11
N THR A 348 0.97 -20.51 -20.95
CA THR A 348 1.40 -21.22 -22.16
C THR A 348 0.50 -20.91 -23.35
N GLU A 349 0.89 -21.35 -24.54
CA GLU A 349 0.09 -21.26 -25.76
C GLU A 349 -0.75 -22.53 -26.02
N LEU A 350 -0.80 -23.49 -25.07
CA LEU A 350 -1.51 -24.76 -25.23
C LEU A 350 -3.02 -24.58 -25.45
N ALA A 351 -3.60 -23.53 -24.86
CA ALA A 351 -4.95 -23.08 -25.15
C ALA A 351 -4.89 -21.97 -26.21
N HIS A 352 -5.48 -22.21 -27.36
CA HIS A 352 -5.42 -21.25 -28.47
C HIS A 352 -6.76 -21.11 -29.18
N GLY A 353 -6.88 -20.10 -30.05
CA GLY A 353 -8.11 -19.81 -30.75
C GLY A 353 -9.30 -19.56 -29.82
N LEU A 354 -9.05 -18.95 -28.65
CA LEU A 354 -10.08 -18.71 -27.64
C LEU A 354 -11.10 -17.68 -28.15
N THR A 355 -12.37 -18.00 -28.02
CA THR A 355 -13.51 -17.13 -28.37
C THR A 355 -14.56 -17.16 -27.29
N LEU A 356 -15.30 -16.08 -27.14
CA LEU A 356 -16.51 -15.98 -26.35
C LEU A 356 -17.70 -16.12 -27.29
N HIS A 357 -18.40 -17.22 -27.18
CA HIS A 357 -19.62 -17.49 -27.93
C HIS A 357 -20.83 -16.92 -27.16
N ILE A 358 -21.43 -15.85 -27.68
CA ILE A 358 -22.55 -15.16 -27.01
C ILE A 358 -23.87 -15.60 -27.58
N THR A 359 -24.78 -15.98 -26.67
CA THR A 359 -26.14 -16.37 -26.96
C THR A 359 -27.14 -15.58 -26.12
N GLU A 360 -28.34 -15.41 -26.61
CA GLU A 360 -29.45 -14.78 -25.88
C GLU A 360 -30.08 -15.77 -24.91
N THR A 361 -30.52 -15.30 -23.75
CA THR A 361 -31.22 -16.09 -22.76
C THR A 361 -32.64 -15.53 -22.61
N HIS A 362 -33.66 -16.37 -22.78
CA HIS A 362 -35.06 -16.02 -22.56
C HIS A 362 -35.64 -16.97 -21.52
N ASP A 363 -36.25 -16.45 -20.45
CA ASP A 363 -36.80 -17.25 -19.33
C ASP A 363 -35.86 -18.35 -18.80
N GLY A 364 -34.56 -18.04 -18.71
CA GLY A 364 -33.53 -18.97 -18.22
C GLY A 364 -33.17 -20.10 -19.20
N LYS A 365 -33.66 -20.04 -20.45
CA LYS A 365 -33.32 -20.98 -21.52
C LYS A 365 -32.48 -20.29 -22.59
N GLU A 366 -31.36 -20.91 -22.94
CA GLU A 366 -30.52 -20.43 -24.05
C GLU A 366 -31.25 -20.58 -25.38
N ASN A 367 -31.32 -19.52 -26.14
CA ASN A 367 -31.79 -19.58 -27.52
C ASN A 367 -30.66 -20.16 -28.38
N PRO A 368 -30.86 -21.22 -29.17
CA PRO A 368 -29.78 -21.88 -29.91
C PRO A 368 -29.17 -21.07 -31.05
N GLY A 369 -29.57 -19.81 -31.22
CA GLY A 369 -28.95 -18.89 -32.18
C GLY A 369 -27.65 -18.27 -31.66
N ASN A 370 -26.56 -18.45 -32.40
CA ASN A 370 -25.33 -17.70 -32.13
C ASN A 370 -25.55 -16.23 -32.51
N LEU A 371 -25.30 -15.30 -31.57
CA LEU A 371 -25.30 -13.86 -31.86
C LEU A 371 -23.94 -13.41 -32.42
N VAL A 372 -22.84 -13.79 -31.73
CA VAL A 372 -21.49 -13.38 -32.09
C VAL A 372 -20.44 -14.26 -31.40
N ASP A 373 -19.34 -14.47 -32.10
CA ASP A 373 -18.11 -15.04 -31.53
C ASP A 373 -17.07 -13.93 -31.44
N LEU A 374 -16.55 -13.69 -30.21
CA LEU A 374 -15.59 -12.64 -29.92
C LEU A 374 -14.27 -13.25 -29.48
N ALA A 375 -13.16 -12.77 -30.04
CA ALA A 375 -11.84 -13.26 -29.66
C ALA A 375 -11.48 -12.95 -28.23
N LEU A 376 -11.01 -13.98 -27.50
CA LEU A 376 -10.51 -13.91 -26.14
C LEU A 376 -9.02 -14.12 -26.09
N LYS A 377 -8.37 -13.51 -25.10
CA LYS A 377 -6.99 -13.78 -24.71
C LYS A 377 -6.93 -14.06 -23.21
N ALA A 378 -6.26 -15.12 -22.83
CA ALA A 378 -5.94 -15.34 -21.41
C ALA A 378 -4.87 -14.35 -20.96
N ASP A 379 -5.11 -13.63 -19.87
CA ASP A 379 -4.19 -12.63 -19.32
C ASP A 379 -4.09 -12.78 -17.81
N ALA A 380 -2.94 -13.25 -17.37
CA ALA A 380 -2.68 -13.48 -15.95
C ALA A 380 -2.67 -12.17 -15.15
N SER A 381 -2.20 -11.07 -15.74
CA SER A 381 -2.10 -9.77 -15.08
C SER A 381 -3.47 -9.16 -14.78
N GLN A 382 -4.43 -9.46 -15.63
CA GLN A 382 -5.82 -9.06 -15.45
C GLN A 382 -6.66 -10.10 -14.71
N GLY A 383 -6.13 -11.29 -14.50
CA GLY A 383 -6.77 -12.35 -13.71
C GLY A 383 -7.93 -13.03 -14.42
N GLY A 384 -7.93 -13.10 -15.75
CA GLY A 384 -9.04 -13.66 -16.49
C GLY A 384 -8.85 -13.71 -18.00
N LEU A 385 -9.97 -13.92 -18.68
CA LEU A 385 -10.07 -13.93 -20.14
C LEU A 385 -10.48 -12.53 -20.61
N VAL A 386 -9.69 -11.93 -21.48
CA VAL A 386 -9.86 -10.54 -21.93
C VAL A 386 -10.41 -10.52 -23.34
N LEU A 387 -11.45 -9.75 -23.58
CA LEU A 387 -11.95 -9.46 -24.92
C LEU A 387 -10.94 -8.57 -25.68
N THR A 388 -10.48 -9.03 -26.85
CA THR A 388 -9.45 -8.35 -27.62
C THR A 388 -10.00 -7.47 -28.75
N GLN A 389 -11.29 -7.51 -28.97
CA GLN A 389 -11.95 -6.76 -30.06
C GLN A 389 -13.21 -6.06 -29.54
N PRO A 390 -13.63 -4.95 -30.19
CA PRO A 390 -14.87 -4.28 -29.87
C PRO A 390 -16.07 -5.20 -30.05
N VAL A 391 -17.05 -5.08 -29.16
CA VAL A 391 -18.29 -5.84 -29.22
C VAL A 391 -19.27 -5.12 -30.12
N PRO A 392 -19.86 -5.79 -31.11
CA PRO A 392 -20.91 -5.19 -31.93
C PRO A 392 -22.17 -4.92 -31.11
N PRO A 393 -23.14 -4.13 -31.63
CA PRO A 393 -24.42 -3.97 -30.97
C PRO A 393 -25.08 -5.33 -30.70
N LEU A 394 -25.48 -5.54 -29.44
CA LEU A 394 -26.13 -6.76 -28.96
C LEU A 394 -27.60 -6.48 -28.62
N PRO A 395 -28.48 -7.47 -28.66
CA PRO A 395 -29.83 -7.33 -28.15
C PRO A 395 -29.82 -6.90 -26.69
N ALA A 396 -30.80 -6.12 -26.29
CA ALA A 396 -30.97 -5.68 -24.92
C ALA A 396 -31.37 -6.85 -24.00
N GLY A 397 -30.77 -6.97 -22.84
CA GLY A 397 -31.13 -7.94 -21.81
C GLY A 397 -30.07 -8.92 -21.36
N GLU A 398 -30.51 -10.10 -20.94
CA GLU A 398 -29.61 -11.12 -20.38
C GLU A 398 -29.03 -11.99 -21.50
N LEU A 399 -27.72 -12.19 -21.42
CA LEU A 399 -26.92 -12.94 -22.37
C LEU A 399 -26.06 -13.97 -21.62
N VAL A 400 -25.71 -15.03 -22.32
CA VAL A 400 -24.70 -15.99 -21.83
C VAL A 400 -23.54 -16.04 -22.81
N GLY A 401 -22.34 -15.90 -22.27
CA GLY A 401 -21.09 -16.10 -22.99
C GLY A 401 -20.45 -17.43 -22.58
N VAL A 402 -20.19 -18.29 -23.56
CA VAL A 402 -19.50 -19.56 -23.37
C VAL A 402 -18.11 -19.47 -24.01
N MET A 403 -17.07 -19.72 -23.21
CA MET A 403 -15.73 -19.80 -23.75
C MET A 403 -15.60 -21.02 -24.65
N ARG A 404 -15.11 -20.85 -25.87
CA ARG A 404 -14.73 -21.91 -26.79
C ARG A 404 -13.32 -21.69 -27.28
N GLY A 405 -12.68 -22.77 -27.70
CA GLY A 405 -11.32 -22.71 -28.22
C GLY A 405 -10.77 -24.11 -28.50
N LYS A 406 -9.47 -24.21 -28.51
CA LYS A 406 -8.79 -25.49 -28.65
C LYS A 406 -7.81 -25.71 -27.52
N TRP A 407 -7.70 -26.95 -27.05
CA TRP A 407 -6.63 -27.44 -26.23
C TRP A 407 -5.76 -28.38 -27.07
N GLY A 408 -4.69 -27.84 -27.64
CA GLY A 408 -3.97 -28.53 -28.69
C GLY A 408 -4.85 -28.75 -29.93
N PHE A 409 -4.95 -30.02 -30.36
CA PHE A 409 -5.75 -30.40 -31.53
C PHE A 409 -7.26 -30.56 -31.23
N ASP A 410 -7.62 -30.65 -29.97
CA ASP A 410 -8.99 -30.97 -29.55
C ASP A 410 -9.81 -29.69 -29.31
N ASP A 411 -11.08 -29.72 -29.75
CA ASP A 411 -12.02 -28.65 -29.44
C ASP A 411 -12.31 -28.63 -27.94
N TRP A 412 -12.41 -27.45 -27.38
CA TRP A 412 -12.60 -27.23 -25.96
C TRP A 412 -13.69 -26.21 -25.68
N GLU A 413 -14.67 -26.61 -24.85
CA GLU A 413 -15.66 -25.73 -24.28
C GLU A 413 -15.32 -25.47 -22.80
N GLY A 414 -15.17 -24.21 -22.47
CA GLY A 414 -14.77 -23.74 -21.14
C GLY A 414 -15.93 -23.20 -20.33
N PRO A 415 -15.67 -22.24 -19.41
CA PRO A 415 -16.66 -21.72 -18.50
C PRO A 415 -17.73 -20.87 -19.19
N ARG A 416 -18.86 -20.76 -18.49
CA ARG A 416 -19.98 -19.90 -18.85
C ARG A 416 -19.98 -18.65 -18.00
N PHE A 417 -20.32 -17.51 -18.60
CA PHE A 417 -20.36 -16.21 -17.96
C PHE A 417 -21.73 -15.58 -18.20
N HIS A 418 -22.30 -15.02 -17.14
CA HIS A 418 -23.51 -14.22 -17.26
C HIS A 418 -23.14 -12.82 -17.76
N LEU A 419 -23.75 -12.42 -18.86
CA LEU A 419 -23.53 -11.14 -19.49
C LEU A 419 -24.83 -10.35 -19.53
N ARG A 420 -24.71 -9.03 -19.57
CA ARG A 420 -25.84 -8.15 -19.84
C ARG A 420 -25.44 -7.10 -20.87
N SER A 421 -26.35 -6.81 -21.75
CA SER A 421 -26.26 -5.71 -22.68
C SER A 421 -26.92 -4.47 -22.08
N ALA A 422 -26.42 -3.29 -22.43
CA ALA A 422 -27.04 -2.03 -22.04
C ALA A 422 -28.46 -1.91 -22.58
N VAL A 423 -29.34 -1.39 -21.75
CA VAL A 423 -30.73 -1.07 -22.07
C VAL A 423 -30.89 0.43 -21.77
N ALA A 424 -31.49 1.17 -22.73
CA ALA A 424 -31.93 2.53 -22.46
C ALA A 424 -32.96 2.48 -21.33
N SER A 425 -32.57 2.92 -20.15
CA SER A 425 -33.35 2.78 -18.92
C SER A 425 -33.95 4.10 -18.49
N LYS A 426 -35.11 4.02 -17.85
CA LYS A 426 -35.64 5.19 -17.13
C LYS A 426 -35.03 5.18 -15.74
N TRP A 427 -34.07 6.07 -15.55
CA TRP A 427 -33.45 6.31 -14.26
C TRP A 427 -34.32 7.26 -13.44
N ASN A 428 -34.50 6.96 -12.17
CA ASN A 428 -35.26 7.78 -11.24
C ASN A 428 -34.46 7.99 -9.96
N ALA A 429 -34.46 9.22 -9.45
CA ALA A 429 -33.98 9.43 -8.10
C ALA A 429 -34.90 8.73 -7.08
N ALA A 430 -34.35 8.07 -6.08
CA ALA A 430 -35.10 7.51 -4.99
C ALA A 430 -36.02 8.57 -4.38
N VAL A 431 -37.23 8.16 -3.94
CA VAL A 431 -38.25 9.10 -3.43
C VAL A 431 -37.71 9.96 -2.29
N ALA A 432 -36.86 9.39 -1.44
CA ALA A 432 -36.21 10.14 -0.36
C ALA A 432 -35.24 11.22 -0.85
N ASP A 433 -34.68 11.05 -2.06
CA ASP A 433 -33.62 11.90 -2.60
C ASP A 433 -34.13 12.92 -3.63
N GLN A 434 -35.40 12.87 -4.00
CA GLN A 434 -35.97 13.77 -5.03
C GLN A 434 -35.85 15.27 -4.65
N SER A 435 -35.73 15.58 -3.37
CA SER A 435 -35.51 16.93 -2.84
C SER A 435 -34.21 17.06 -2.01
N ALA A 436 -33.31 16.06 -2.11
CA ALA A 436 -32.10 16.00 -1.30
C ALA A 436 -30.96 16.88 -1.81
N LEU A 437 -31.00 17.28 -3.09
CA LEU A 437 -29.95 18.13 -3.67
C LEU A 437 -30.06 19.55 -3.11
N VAL A 438 -29.13 19.91 -2.24
CA VAL A 438 -29.08 21.19 -1.58
C VAL A 438 -27.72 21.84 -1.82
N VAL A 439 -27.71 23.06 -2.33
CA VAL A 439 -26.48 23.82 -2.58
C VAL A 439 -25.76 24.14 -1.28
N GLY A 440 -24.42 24.25 -1.35
CA GLY A 440 -23.54 24.53 -0.21
C GLY A 440 -22.92 23.30 0.42
N ARG A 441 -23.26 22.10 -0.03
CA ARG A 441 -22.67 20.83 0.42
C ARG A 441 -22.63 19.83 -0.76
N ASP A 442 -21.84 18.78 -0.61
CA ASP A 442 -21.87 17.62 -1.51
C ASP A 442 -22.97 16.67 -1.04
N ASP A 443 -23.88 16.28 -1.92
CA ASP A 443 -24.96 15.34 -1.61
C ASP A 443 -24.74 14.01 -2.33
N THR A 444 -25.10 12.90 -1.64
CA THR A 444 -25.12 11.58 -2.24
C THR A 444 -26.54 11.27 -2.69
N LEU A 445 -26.71 11.00 -3.98
CA LEU A 445 -27.98 10.69 -4.62
C LEU A 445 -28.06 9.19 -4.91
N HIS A 446 -29.19 8.59 -4.57
CA HIS A 446 -29.52 7.21 -4.93
C HIS A 446 -30.40 7.22 -6.17
N ILE A 447 -29.89 6.64 -7.25
CA ILE A 447 -30.58 6.56 -8.54
C ILE A 447 -30.96 5.11 -8.78
N GLU A 448 -32.24 4.87 -8.97
CA GLU A 448 -32.81 3.57 -9.28
C GLU A 448 -32.97 3.41 -10.79
N GLY A 449 -32.58 2.24 -11.31
CA GLY A 449 -32.69 1.89 -12.71
C GLY A 449 -32.76 0.39 -12.92
N GLU A 450 -32.88 -0.06 -14.16
CA GLU A 450 -33.00 -1.50 -14.44
C GLU A 450 -31.65 -2.25 -14.37
N ASN A 451 -30.55 -1.59 -14.77
CA ASN A 451 -29.25 -2.23 -14.84
C ASN A 451 -28.11 -1.19 -14.82
N SER A 452 -27.37 -1.13 -13.74
CA SER A 452 -26.21 -0.25 -13.55
C SER A 452 -24.89 -0.84 -14.07
N LEU A 453 -24.89 -2.10 -14.50
CA LEU A 453 -23.68 -2.85 -14.83
C LEU A 453 -22.92 -2.26 -16.02
N CYS A 454 -23.66 -1.68 -16.98
CA CYS A 454 -23.09 -1.08 -18.17
C CYS A 454 -22.85 0.41 -18.06
N VAL A 455 -23.04 1.03 -16.89
CA VAL A 455 -22.74 2.44 -16.70
C VAL A 455 -21.22 2.67 -16.81
N ASP A 456 -20.84 3.56 -17.71
CA ASP A 456 -19.44 3.97 -17.96
C ASP A 456 -19.06 5.17 -17.10
N ARG A 457 -19.86 6.23 -17.24
CA ARG A 457 -19.63 7.48 -16.53
C ARG A 457 -20.94 8.22 -16.31
N ILE A 458 -20.95 9.05 -15.29
CA ILE A 458 -22.07 9.94 -14.99
C ILE A 458 -21.52 11.37 -15.00
N GLU A 459 -22.20 12.26 -15.73
CA GLU A 459 -21.86 13.67 -15.81
C GLU A 459 -23.06 14.50 -15.33
N ALA A 460 -22.78 15.62 -14.67
CA ALA A 460 -23.80 16.56 -14.26
C ALA A 460 -23.60 17.89 -14.98
N GLU A 461 -24.65 18.41 -15.59
CA GLU A 461 -24.73 19.79 -16.01
C GLU A 461 -25.52 20.59 -14.97
N THR A 462 -24.85 21.55 -14.33
CA THR A 462 -25.46 22.44 -13.36
C THR A 462 -25.83 23.77 -14.01
N ALA A 463 -26.54 24.64 -13.30
CA ALA A 463 -26.88 25.99 -13.76
C ALA A 463 -25.65 26.83 -14.20
N ALA A 464 -24.43 26.45 -13.85
CA ALA A 464 -23.19 27.10 -14.29
C ALA A 464 -22.72 26.67 -15.69
N GLY A 465 -23.33 25.65 -16.32
CA GLY A 465 -23.22 25.34 -17.74
C GLY A 465 -22.03 24.48 -18.19
N ASN A 466 -21.19 23.97 -17.30
CA ASN A 466 -20.11 23.06 -17.67
C ASN A 466 -20.39 21.66 -17.12
N PRO A 467 -20.35 20.60 -17.95
CA PRO A 467 -20.53 19.24 -17.47
C PRO A 467 -19.36 18.82 -16.56
N VAL A 468 -19.69 18.26 -15.40
CA VAL A 468 -18.74 17.79 -14.40
C VAL A 468 -18.89 16.27 -14.25
N LYS A 469 -17.78 15.54 -14.36
CA LYS A 469 -17.78 14.08 -14.14
C LYS A 469 -17.98 13.79 -12.65
N LEU A 470 -18.95 12.95 -12.33
CA LEU A 470 -19.31 12.60 -10.97
C LEU A 470 -18.63 11.30 -10.50
N ALA A 471 -18.35 11.23 -9.19
CA ALA A 471 -17.96 10.00 -8.54
C ALA A 471 -19.23 9.18 -8.25
N TRP A 472 -19.19 7.88 -8.58
CA TRP A 472 -20.31 7.00 -8.38
C TRP A 472 -19.88 5.57 -8.04
N LYS A 473 -20.78 4.79 -7.46
CA LYS A 473 -20.63 3.36 -7.21
C LYS A 473 -21.98 2.67 -7.39
N SER A 474 -21.94 1.36 -7.68
CA SER A 474 -23.12 0.54 -7.83
C SER A 474 -23.14 -0.54 -6.74
N PRO A 475 -23.79 -0.30 -5.60
CA PRO A 475 -23.92 -1.30 -4.54
C PRO A 475 -24.81 -2.48 -4.90
N LYS A 476 -25.75 -2.27 -5.85
CA LYS A 476 -26.65 -3.28 -6.41
C LYS A 476 -26.89 -3.01 -7.89
N LEU A 477 -27.28 -4.02 -8.65
CA LEU A 477 -27.54 -3.89 -10.10
C LEU A 477 -28.57 -2.81 -10.47
N GLU A 478 -29.50 -2.52 -9.58
CA GLU A 478 -30.61 -1.61 -9.80
C GLU A 478 -30.39 -0.24 -9.13
N LEU A 479 -29.21 -0.03 -8.49
CA LEU A 479 -28.97 1.15 -7.67
C LEU A 479 -27.58 1.75 -7.96
N LEU A 480 -27.57 3.04 -8.23
CA LEU A 480 -26.37 3.87 -8.27
C LEU A 480 -26.36 4.82 -7.07
N GLU A 481 -25.22 4.93 -6.41
CA GLU A 481 -24.93 6.00 -5.44
C GLU A 481 -24.00 7.00 -6.13
N VAL A 482 -24.48 8.20 -6.33
CA VAL A 482 -23.78 9.24 -7.09
C VAL A 482 -23.51 10.43 -6.19
N VAL A 483 -22.26 10.89 -6.11
CA VAL A 483 -21.90 12.09 -5.35
C VAL A 483 -22.00 13.31 -6.27
N VAL A 484 -22.92 14.20 -5.95
CA VAL A 484 -23.16 15.46 -6.70
C VAL A 484 -22.49 16.60 -5.94
N PRO A 485 -21.44 17.23 -6.48
CA PRO A 485 -20.72 18.33 -5.82
C PRO A 485 -21.52 19.65 -5.98
N LEU A 486 -22.24 20.03 -4.94
CA LEU A 486 -23.05 21.25 -4.92
C LEU A 486 -22.53 22.33 -3.96
N LYS A 487 -21.30 22.18 -3.45
CA LYS A 487 -20.72 23.07 -2.45
C LYS A 487 -20.68 24.53 -2.94
N ASP A 488 -20.28 24.72 -4.18
CA ASP A 488 -20.14 26.05 -4.81
C ASP A 488 -21.18 26.29 -5.93
N ALA A 489 -22.23 25.46 -5.99
CA ALA A 489 -23.26 25.54 -7.01
C ALA A 489 -24.34 26.55 -6.63
N ALA A 490 -25.01 27.12 -7.65
CA ALA A 490 -26.23 27.92 -7.47
C ALA A 490 -27.48 27.01 -7.51
N PRO A 491 -28.56 27.38 -6.79
CA PRO A 491 -29.84 26.67 -6.93
C PRO A 491 -30.36 26.74 -8.36
N GLY A 492 -30.90 25.61 -8.83
CA GLY A 492 -31.41 25.55 -10.22
C GLY A 492 -31.52 24.13 -10.74
N PRO A 493 -31.72 23.96 -12.06
CA PRO A 493 -31.76 22.65 -12.68
C PRO A 493 -30.41 21.98 -12.63
N VAL A 494 -30.41 20.67 -12.42
CA VAL A 494 -29.26 19.75 -12.49
C VAL A 494 -29.65 18.61 -13.39
N ASN A 495 -29.01 18.52 -14.55
CA ASN A 495 -29.23 17.42 -15.49
C ASN A 495 -28.11 16.43 -15.33
N LEU A 496 -28.43 15.17 -15.00
CA LEU A 496 -27.48 14.08 -14.97
C LEU A 496 -27.54 13.34 -16.30
N GLU A 497 -26.38 13.14 -16.90
CA GLU A 497 -26.18 12.30 -18.07
C GLU A 497 -25.53 10.99 -17.67
N ILE A 498 -26.24 9.87 -17.83
CA ILE A 498 -25.75 8.54 -17.50
C ILE A 498 -25.35 7.86 -18.79
N HIS A 499 -24.04 7.79 -19.02
CA HIS A 499 -23.47 7.14 -20.19
C HIS A 499 -23.29 5.65 -19.92
N GLN A 500 -23.73 4.83 -20.87
CA GLN A 500 -23.61 3.36 -20.80
C GLN A 500 -22.80 2.84 -21.99
N PHE A 501 -21.98 1.84 -21.75
CA PHE A 501 -21.29 1.12 -22.83
C PHE A 501 -22.31 0.52 -23.79
N GLY A 502 -22.14 0.76 -25.08
CA GLY A 502 -23.01 0.24 -26.14
C GLY A 502 -24.22 1.08 -26.46
N LEU A 503 -24.43 2.22 -25.80
CA LEU A 503 -25.42 3.20 -26.16
C LEU A 503 -24.76 4.49 -26.69
N ASP A 504 -25.23 4.97 -27.85
CA ASP A 504 -24.70 6.20 -28.45
C ASP A 504 -25.15 7.47 -27.74
N LYS A 505 -26.27 7.41 -27.04
CA LYS A 505 -26.85 8.56 -26.33
C LYS A 505 -26.90 8.26 -24.84
N PRO A 506 -26.55 9.23 -23.99
CA PRO A 506 -26.74 9.09 -22.56
C PRO A 506 -28.24 9.05 -22.20
N ASP A 507 -28.54 8.38 -21.11
CA ASP A 507 -29.83 8.51 -20.44
C ASP A 507 -29.82 9.80 -19.60
N GLU A 508 -30.87 10.61 -19.70
CA GLU A 508 -30.98 11.89 -19.02
C GLU A 508 -31.87 11.79 -17.77
N LEU A 509 -31.40 12.34 -16.65
CA LEU A 509 -32.18 12.49 -15.42
C LEU A 509 -32.19 13.96 -15.00
N ALA A 510 -33.36 14.60 -15.17
CA ALA A 510 -33.56 16.00 -14.78
C ALA A 510 -33.90 16.10 -13.29
N LEU A 511 -33.07 16.84 -12.54
CA LEU A 511 -33.19 17.10 -11.12
C LEU A 511 -33.18 18.61 -10.84
N LYS A 512 -33.38 18.96 -9.59
CA LYS A 512 -33.30 20.35 -9.14
C LYS A 512 -32.54 20.45 -7.84
N ALA A 513 -31.53 21.32 -7.81
CA ALA A 513 -30.87 21.72 -6.58
C ALA A 513 -31.62 22.89 -5.93
N TYR A 514 -31.85 22.77 -4.65
CA TYR A 514 -32.60 23.75 -3.83
C TYR A 514 -31.64 24.50 -2.91
N ALA A 515 -31.95 25.78 -2.63
CA ALA A 515 -31.41 26.44 -1.47
C ALA A 515 -32.19 25.95 -0.23
N GLU A 516 -31.49 25.36 0.72
CA GLU A 516 -32.13 25.01 1.99
C GLU A 516 -32.46 26.28 2.77
N ALA A 517 -33.65 26.33 3.32
CA ALA A 517 -34.01 27.45 4.17
C ALA A 517 -33.19 27.40 5.47
N ALA A 518 -32.45 28.48 5.76
CA ALA A 518 -31.81 28.61 7.05
C ALA A 518 -32.88 28.52 8.15
N SER A 519 -32.73 27.62 9.13
CA SER A 519 -33.50 27.61 10.34
C SER A 519 -32.69 28.27 11.45
N LEU A 520 -33.31 29.24 12.12
CA LEU A 520 -32.68 30.04 13.17
C LEU A 520 -33.28 29.66 14.52
N ASP A 521 -32.48 29.11 15.42
CA ASP A 521 -32.96 28.64 16.72
C ASP A 521 -32.85 29.73 17.78
N SER A 522 -31.67 30.32 17.96
CA SER A 522 -31.43 31.34 18.97
C SER A 522 -30.22 32.21 18.64
N LEU A 523 -30.27 33.47 19.04
CA LEU A 523 -29.14 34.38 19.10
C LEU A 523 -28.83 34.67 20.57
N THR A 524 -27.61 34.32 21.01
CA THR A 524 -27.17 34.56 22.39
C THR A 524 -26.04 35.57 22.42
N LEU A 525 -26.11 36.55 23.27
CA LEU A 525 -25.03 37.52 23.48
C LEU A 525 -25.04 37.99 24.94
N SER A 526 -23.88 38.39 25.44
CA SER A 526 -23.76 39.05 26.74
C SER A 526 -23.77 40.57 26.56
N ALA A 527 -24.47 41.28 27.46
CA ALA A 527 -24.51 42.75 27.40
C ALA A 527 -23.09 43.34 27.52
N GLY A 528 -22.70 44.20 26.61
CA GLY A 528 -21.38 44.81 26.56
C GLY A 528 -20.35 44.08 25.71
N ASP A 529 -20.64 42.87 25.19
CA ASP A 529 -19.76 42.14 24.33
C ASP A 529 -19.92 42.55 22.86
N GLU A 530 -18.83 42.49 22.11
CA GLU A 530 -18.83 42.70 20.65
C GLU A 530 -19.18 41.42 19.87
N GLU A 531 -19.21 40.28 20.56
CA GLU A 531 -19.51 38.97 19.96
C GLU A 531 -20.90 38.47 20.35
N ALA A 532 -21.53 37.79 19.38
CA ALA A 532 -22.80 37.09 19.60
C ALA A 532 -22.75 35.70 18.93
N LEU A 533 -23.48 34.74 19.46
CA LEU A 533 -23.52 33.35 18.92
C LEU A 533 -24.92 33.08 18.36
N LEU A 534 -25.01 32.86 17.06
CA LEU A 534 -26.22 32.42 16.39
C LEU A 534 -26.16 30.88 16.23
N LYS A 535 -27.27 30.22 16.60
CA LYS A 535 -27.46 28.77 16.45
C LYS A 535 -28.60 28.47 15.51
N GLY A 536 -28.47 27.42 14.71
CA GLY A 536 -29.48 27.01 13.74
C GLY A 536 -28.92 26.03 12.72
N ASN A 537 -29.53 25.99 11.53
CA ASN A 537 -29.04 25.23 10.40
C ASN A 537 -28.87 26.14 9.18
N ARG A 538 -27.91 25.85 8.34
CA ARG A 538 -27.53 26.63 7.14
C ARG A 538 -27.23 28.10 7.48
N LEU A 539 -26.45 28.26 8.53
CA LEU A 539 -25.99 29.60 8.95
C LEU A 539 -24.90 30.17 8.00
N ASP A 540 -24.39 29.37 7.08
CA ASP A 540 -23.56 29.81 5.95
C ASP A 540 -24.29 30.81 5.02
N GLU A 541 -25.61 30.75 4.98
CA GLU A 541 -26.47 31.68 4.23
C GLU A 541 -26.67 33.05 4.90
N VAL A 542 -26.18 33.26 6.13
CA VAL A 542 -26.35 34.51 6.86
C VAL A 542 -25.44 35.60 6.30
N ALA A 543 -26.01 36.66 5.76
CA ALA A 543 -25.27 37.83 5.28
C ALA A 543 -25.06 38.88 6.38
N LYS A 544 -26.06 39.08 7.26
CA LYS A 544 -26.05 40.13 8.28
C LYS A 544 -27.10 39.88 9.36
N VAL A 545 -26.76 40.21 10.61
CA VAL A 545 -27.72 40.16 11.72
C VAL A 545 -27.91 41.56 12.31
N SER A 546 -29.13 41.98 12.63
CA SER A 546 -29.40 43.30 13.21
C SER A 546 -30.42 43.23 14.38
N LEU A 547 -30.13 43.97 15.45
CA LEU A 547 -30.98 44.13 16.61
C LEU A 547 -31.07 45.65 16.91
N GLY A 548 -32.21 46.28 16.56
CA GLY A 548 -32.30 47.72 16.56
C GLY A 548 -31.29 48.37 15.62
N GLU A 549 -30.44 49.24 16.14
CA GLU A 549 -29.37 49.91 15.38
C GLU A 549 -28.06 49.11 15.37
N ILE A 550 -27.94 48.08 16.24
CA ILE A 550 -26.74 47.24 16.34
C ILE A 550 -26.73 46.23 15.20
N THR A 551 -25.59 46.12 14.53
CA THR A 551 -25.42 45.24 13.39
C THR A 551 -24.19 44.37 13.59
N TRP A 552 -24.36 43.04 13.41
CA TRP A 552 -23.29 42.04 13.42
C TRP A 552 -23.02 41.54 12.00
N THR A 553 -21.75 41.23 11.79
CA THR A 553 -21.27 40.56 10.58
C THR A 553 -20.93 39.11 10.91
N PRO A 554 -21.18 38.16 9.98
CA PRO A 554 -20.80 36.77 10.15
C PRO A 554 -19.28 36.60 10.29
N GLY A 555 -18.86 35.82 11.26
CA GLY A 555 -17.49 35.41 11.51
C GLY A 555 -17.29 33.91 11.31
N LYS A 556 -16.69 33.24 12.31
CA LYS A 556 -16.39 31.81 12.23
C LYS A 556 -17.64 30.95 12.34
N LEU A 557 -17.86 30.10 11.33
CA LEU A 557 -18.88 29.05 11.34
C LEU A 557 -18.28 27.75 11.90
N SER A 558 -18.98 27.06 12.79
CA SER A 558 -18.64 25.75 13.34
C SER A 558 -19.91 24.92 13.47
N ARG A 559 -19.76 23.57 13.52
CA ARG A 559 -20.87 22.64 13.70
C ARG A 559 -20.67 21.80 14.96
N VAL A 560 -21.65 21.80 15.82
CA VAL A 560 -21.63 21.07 17.10
C VAL A 560 -22.96 20.31 17.25
N GLN A 561 -22.95 19.01 17.42
CA GLN A 561 -24.11 18.13 17.57
C GLN A 561 -25.23 18.41 16.54
N ASP A 562 -24.88 18.42 15.26
CA ASP A 562 -25.78 18.64 14.11
C ASP A 562 -26.40 20.06 14.00
N LEU A 563 -25.98 21.00 14.84
CA LEU A 563 -26.36 22.39 14.73
C LEU A 563 -25.18 23.26 14.33
N ASP A 564 -25.45 24.20 13.42
CA ASP A 564 -24.48 25.21 13.05
C ASP A 564 -24.40 26.26 14.15
N GLN A 565 -23.20 26.70 14.46
CA GLN A 565 -22.89 27.81 15.37
C GLN A 565 -22.09 28.85 14.64
N LEU A 566 -22.69 29.99 14.41
CA LEU A 566 -22.05 31.13 13.72
C LEU A 566 -21.69 32.20 14.73
N LEU A 567 -20.39 32.44 14.89
CA LEU A 567 -19.91 33.58 15.64
C LEU A 567 -20.15 34.85 14.84
N LEU A 568 -20.77 35.85 15.48
CA LEU A 568 -21.07 37.15 14.90
C LEU A 568 -20.23 38.22 15.60
N THR A 569 -19.74 39.21 14.89
CA THR A 569 -18.95 40.31 15.45
C THR A 569 -19.56 41.65 15.11
N THR A 570 -19.52 42.63 16.06
CA THR A 570 -20.00 44.00 15.84
C THR A 570 -18.95 45.02 16.27
N GLY A 571 -18.87 46.15 15.59
CA GLY A 571 -18.14 47.33 16.05
C GLY A 571 -19.01 48.33 16.84
N SER A 572 -20.26 47.98 17.07
CA SER A 572 -21.21 48.87 17.79
C SER A 572 -21.29 48.50 19.28
N SER A 573 -21.40 49.44 20.16
CA SER A 573 -21.52 49.17 21.57
C SER A 573 -22.84 48.46 21.90
N THR A 574 -22.75 47.31 22.61
CA THR A 574 -23.87 46.52 23.12
C THR A 574 -24.16 46.79 24.59
N ALA A 575 -23.45 47.74 25.20
CA ALA A 575 -23.56 48.09 26.62
C ALA A 575 -24.97 48.59 27.06
N GLY A 576 -25.77 49.05 26.12
CA GLY A 576 -27.14 49.53 26.37
C GLY A 576 -28.20 48.41 26.31
N LEU A 577 -27.84 47.17 26.04
CA LEU A 577 -28.76 46.03 26.02
C LEU A 577 -29.07 45.57 27.45
N GLU A 578 -30.35 45.41 27.77
CA GLU A 578 -30.79 44.96 29.09
C GLU A 578 -30.83 43.42 29.16
N PRO A 579 -30.12 42.80 30.11
CA PRO A 579 -30.17 41.36 30.33
C PRO A 579 -31.58 40.84 30.61
N GLY A 580 -31.95 39.71 29.99
CA GLY A 580 -33.28 39.10 30.14
C GLY A 580 -34.38 39.73 29.32
N ALA A 581 -34.14 40.85 28.61
CA ALA A 581 -35.14 41.47 27.74
C ALA A 581 -35.48 40.51 26.58
N ARG A 582 -36.79 40.31 26.33
CA ARG A 582 -37.27 39.51 25.18
C ARG A 582 -37.26 40.38 23.92
N SER A 583 -36.44 40.01 22.98
CA SER A 583 -36.37 40.71 21.69
C SER A 583 -36.15 39.76 20.54
N PHE A 584 -36.29 40.26 19.30
CA PHE A 584 -36.02 39.49 18.09
C PHE A 584 -35.03 40.26 17.20
N ALA A 585 -33.98 39.56 16.83
CA ALA A 585 -33.06 40.06 15.83
C ALA A 585 -33.58 39.74 14.41
N LYS A 586 -33.24 40.62 13.46
CA LYS A 586 -33.48 40.41 12.05
C LYS A 586 -32.21 39.85 11.40
N VAL A 587 -32.35 38.71 10.74
CA VAL A 587 -31.26 38.06 10.01
C VAL A 587 -31.54 38.19 8.54
N LEU A 588 -30.65 38.85 7.83
CA LEU A 588 -30.64 38.93 6.39
C LEU A 588 -29.81 37.80 5.81
N LEU A 589 -30.40 36.97 4.97
CA LEU A 589 -29.74 35.91 4.24
C LEU A 589 -29.11 36.42 2.92
N GLN A 590 -28.16 35.68 2.37
CA GLN A 590 -27.49 36.00 1.11
C GLN A 590 -28.49 36.09 -0.08
N ASP A 591 -29.56 35.31 -0.04
CA ASP A 591 -30.63 35.30 -1.04
C ASP A 591 -31.66 36.44 -0.86
N GLY A 592 -31.43 37.36 0.09
CA GLY A 592 -32.26 38.54 0.37
C GLY A 592 -33.43 38.30 1.33
N ARG A 593 -33.67 37.07 1.78
CA ARG A 593 -34.73 36.79 2.77
C ARG A 593 -34.38 37.38 4.13
N LEU A 594 -35.41 37.88 4.82
CA LEU A 594 -35.33 38.40 6.19
C LEU A 594 -36.01 37.42 7.13
N LEU A 595 -35.25 36.84 8.02
CA LEU A 595 -35.76 35.95 9.09
C LEU A 595 -35.71 36.67 10.44
N ARG A 596 -36.47 36.17 11.42
CA ARG A 596 -36.44 36.63 12.81
C ARG A 596 -35.97 35.53 13.73
N VAL A 597 -35.05 35.82 14.63
CA VAL A 597 -34.54 34.92 15.63
C VAL A 597 -34.74 35.46 17.02
N PRO A 598 -35.18 34.65 17.99
CA PRO A 598 -35.28 35.09 19.38
C PRO A 598 -33.88 35.36 19.94
N VAL A 599 -33.77 36.48 20.69
CA VAL A 599 -32.50 36.92 21.27
C VAL A 599 -32.52 36.64 22.79
N SER A 600 -31.48 35.99 23.29
CA SER A 600 -31.18 35.86 24.69
C SER A 600 -30.03 36.80 25.06
N ILE A 601 -30.34 37.84 25.80
CA ILE A 601 -29.34 38.77 26.32
C ILE A 601 -28.95 38.33 27.72
N GLU A 602 -27.73 37.86 27.85
CA GLU A 602 -27.17 37.43 29.14
C GLU A 602 -26.56 38.61 29.90
N PRO A 603 -26.41 38.51 31.22
CA PRO A 603 -25.68 39.51 32.00
C PRO A 603 -24.29 39.77 31.44
N ARG A 604 -23.74 40.94 31.78
CA ARG A 604 -22.35 41.26 31.39
C ARG A 604 -21.41 40.21 31.92
N ARG A 605 -20.50 39.78 31.06
CA ARG A 605 -19.41 38.86 31.48
C ARG A 605 -18.48 39.58 32.44
N PRO A 606 -17.91 38.85 33.43
CA PRO A 606 -16.96 39.47 34.34
C PRO A 606 -15.72 39.89 33.55
N GLN A 607 -15.28 41.13 33.77
CA GLN A 607 -14.07 41.66 33.12
C GLN A 607 -13.10 42.10 34.22
N VAL A 608 -11.89 41.65 34.10
CA VAL A 608 -10.79 42.00 35.00
C VAL A 608 -9.57 42.50 34.22
N THR A 609 -8.79 43.34 34.88
CA THR A 609 -7.50 43.80 34.35
C THR A 609 -6.38 43.34 35.26
N LEU A 610 -5.25 42.91 34.68
CA LEU A 610 -4.06 42.54 35.41
C LEU A 610 -3.30 43.81 35.82
N LEU A 611 -3.12 44.02 37.10
CA LEU A 611 -2.40 45.18 37.64
C LEU A 611 -0.92 44.90 37.79
N SER A 612 -0.55 43.76 38.33
CA SER A 612 0.82 43.33 38.52
C SER A 612 0.88 41.82 38.72
N LYS A 613 2.04 41.27 38.50
CA LYS A 613 2.34 39.86 38.72
C LYS A 613 3.79 39.70 39.16
N GLY A 614 4.08 38.59 39.82
CA GLY A 614 5.43 38.27 40.28
C GLY A 614 5.47 36.90 40.94
N THR A 615 6.66 36.54 41.37
CA THR A 615 6.87 35.29 42.11
C THR A 615 7.37 35.63 43.50
N GLN A 616 6.84 34.92 44.51
CA GLN A 616 7.21 35.06 45.88
C GLN A 616 8.14 33.91 46.29
N ASP A 617 9.27 34.24 46.96
CA ASP A 617 10.13 33.26 47.59
C ASP A 617 9.59 32.97 49.02
N ASP A 618 9.36 31.73 49.33
CA ASP A 618 8.97 31.29 50.68
C ASP A 618 10.17 30.97 51.59
N GLY A 619 11.40 31.19 51.07
CA GLY A 619 12.66 30.95 51.79
C GLY A 619 13.04 29.47 51.89
N SER A 620 12.23 28.55 51.36
CA SER A 620 12.43 27.11 51.45
C SER A 620 13.28 26.54 50.29
N ILE A 621 13.41 27.27 49.18
CA ILE A 621 14.14 26.84 47.98
C ILE A 621 15.43 27.67 47.87
N ALA A 622 16.56 26.97 47.69
CA ALA A 622 17.84 27.66 47.43
C ALA A 622 17.69 28.56 46.19
N LEU A 623 18.26 29.78 46.25
CA LEU A 623 18.21 30.71 45.12
C LEU A 623 18.83 30.07 43.90
N SER A 624 18.02 29.91 42.86
CA SER A 624 18.52 29.41 41.57
C SER A 624 19.61 30.36 41.04
N PRO A 625 20.74 29.86 40.56
CA PRO A 625 21.77 30.69 39.97
C PRO A 625 21.33 31.24 38.58
N VAL A 626 20.17 30.87 38.11
CA VAL A 626 19.57 31.36 36.86
C VAL A 626 18.78 32.65 37.15
N HIS A 627 19.13 33.69 36.45
CA HIS A 627 18.42 34.98 36.48
C HIS A 627 17.59 35.09 35.18
N LEU A 628 16.28 35.19 35.35
CA LEU A 628 15.38 35.34 34.22
C LEU A 628 15.52 36.72 33.57
N GLY A 629 15.60 36.74 32.26
CA GLY A 629 15.75 37.96 31.46
C GLY A 629 14.41 38.69 31.20
N SER A 630 13.30 38.03 31.49
CA SER A 630 11.97 38.57 31.28
C SER A 630 11.15 38.50 32.59
N PRO A 631 10.43 39.57 33.00
CA PRO A 631 9.51 39.52 34.10
C PRO A 631 8.27 38.67 33.80
N ASP A 632 8.05 38.29 32.56
CA ASP A 632 6.98 37.43 32.13
C ASP A 632 7.28 35.93 32.30
N ASP A 633 8.53 35.56 32.54
CA ASP A 633 8.93 34.20 32.83
C ASP A 633 8.72 33.86 34.30
N LEU A 634 7.86 32.86 34.53
CA LEU A 634 7.39 32.49 35.87
C LEU A 634 7.93 31.08 36.21
N PRO A 635 8.91 30.95 37.11
CA PRO A 635 9.41 29.63 37.51
C PRO A 635 8.32 28.75 38.13
N VAL A 636 8.18 27.51 37.66
CA VAL A 636 7.17 26.56 38.16
C VAL A 636 7.33 26.24 39.63
N ALA A 637 8.55 26.29 40.15
CA ALA A 637 8.87 26.00 41.56
C ALA A 637 8.70 27.17 42.51
N ARG A 638 8.24 28.34 42.02
CA ARG A 638 8.01 29.53 42.81
C ARG A 638 6.52 29.84 42.92
N ARG A 639 6.08 30.33 44.06
CA ARG A 639 4.71 30.76 44.25
C ARG A 639 4.41 31.95 43.34
N LEU A 640 3.42 31.80 42.46
CA LEU A 640 2.89 32.88 41.63
C LEU A 640 1.93 33.75 42.42
N VAL A 641 2.16 35.06 42.38
CA VAL A 641 1.24 36.07 42.96
C VAL A 641 0.92 37.07 41.89
N PHE A 642 -0.35 37.40 41.72
CA PHE A 642 -0.81 38.39 40.76
C PHE A 642 -1.98 39.20 41.33
N PHE A 643 -2.11 40.45 40.91
CA PHE A 643 -3.15 41.36 41.31
C PHE A 643 -4.04 41.67 40.12
N ILE A 644 -5.33 41.49 40.30
CA ILE A 644 -6.36 41.78 39.30
C ILE A 644 -7.34 42.78 39.85
N ARG A 645 -7.84 43.64 38.96
CA ARG A 645 -8.91 44.59 39.27
C ARG A 645 -10.16 44.22 38.52
N SER A 646 -11.31 44.19 39.19
CA SER A 646 -12.62 44.03 38.56
C SER A 646 -13.03 45.31 37.85
N GLU A 647 -13.42 45.19 36.61
CA GLU A 647 -13.97 46.25 35.76
C GLU A 647 -15.47 46.04 35.61
N VAL A 648 -15.89 44.80 35.52
CA VAL A 648 -17.28 44.36 35.47
C VAL A 648 -17.42 43.07 36.30
N PRO A 649 -18.25 43.08 37.35
CA PRO A 649 -18.91 44.25 38.01
C PRO A 649 -17.84 45.17 38.64
N VAL A 650 -18.21 46.40 38.98
CA VAL A 650 -17.28 47.42 39.50
C VAL A 650 -16.63 47.01 40.82
N GLU A 651 -17.33 46.25 41.67
CA GLU A 651 -16.76 45.63 42.88
C GLU A 651 -16.56 44.14 42.62
N PHE A 652 -15.47 43.58 43.18
CA PHE A 652 -15.13 42.17 43.05
C PHE A 652 -16.11 41.31 43.90
N PRO A 653 -16.96 40.48 43.27
CA PRO A 653 -17.91 39.66 44.02
C PRO A 653 -17.21 38.60 44.87
N ARG A 654 -17.74 38.32 46.07
CA ARG A 654 -17.13 37.37 47.02
C ARG A 654 -17.19 35.93 46.58
N ASP A 655 -18.09 35.59 45.66
CA ASP A 655 -18.30 34.26 45.07
C ASP A 655 -17.72 34.14 43.69
N GLU A 656 -17.09 35.21 43.20
CA GLU A 656 -16.34 35.18 41.93
C GLU A 656 -15.04 34.39 42.10
N LYS A 657 -14.67 33.68 41.11
CA LYS A 657 -13.49 32.87 41.04
C LYS A 657 -12.57 33.36 39.92
N VAL A 658 -11.32 32.95 39.99
CA VAL A 658 -10.35 33.18 38.89
C VAL A 658 -9.85 31.86 38.39
N GLU A 659 -10.08 31.62 37.13
CA GLU A 659 -9.58 30.45 36.42
C GLU A 659 -8.20 30.76 35.84
N VAL A 660 -7.21 29.91 36.12
CA VAL A 660 -5.85 30.02 35.61
C VAL A 660 -5.57 28.76 34.78
N ALA A 661 -5.16 28.94 33.56
CA ALA A 661 -4.97 27.83 32.62
C ALA A 661 -3.75 28.03 31.70
N ALA A 662 -3.23 26.93 31.16
CA ALA A 662 -2.34 26.99 30.00
C ALA A 662 -3.07 27.57 28.80
N ALA A 663 -2.34 28.26 27.92
CA ALA A 663 -2.94 28.83 26.71
C ALA A 663 -3.49 27.74 25.75
N ASP A 664 -2.85 26.56 25.75
CA ASP A 664 -3.27 25.38 25.00
C ASP A 664 -4.34 24.51 25.67
N GLY A 665 -4.71 24.85 26.92
CA GLY A 665 -5.69 24.12 27.72
C GLY A 665 -5.19 22.84 28.36
N SER A 666 -3.91 22.55 28.33
CA SER A 666 -3.31 21.30 28.86
C SER A 666 -3.49 21.15 30.38
N PHE A 667 -3.57 22.24 31.12
CA PHE A 667 -3.87 22.24 32.54
C PHE A 667 -4.68 23.49 32.94
N ILE A 668 -5.45 23.34 34.00
CA ILE A 668 -6.36 24.38 34.47
C ILE A 668 -6.53 24.27 35.98
N THR A 669 -6.67 25.40 36.67
CA THR A 669 -7.05 25.47 38.09
C THR A 669 -7.99 26.66 38.33
N VAL A 670 -8.74 26.60 39.42
CA VAL A 670 -9.64 27.66 39.80
C VAL A 670 -9.22 28.16 41.18
N LEU A 671 -9.06 29.47 41.32
CA LEU A 671 -8.73 30.17 42.54
C LEU A 671 -10.03 30.80 43.10
N GLY A 672 -10.19 30.79 44.44
CA GLY A 672 -11.37 31.34 45.05
C GLY A 672 -11.06 31.93 46.45
N LEU A 673 -11.97 32.78 46.96
CA LEU A 673 -11.84 33.36 48.30
C LEU A 673 -12.04 32.29 49.38
N ALA A 674 -12.81 31.25 49.10
CA ALA A 674 -13.18 30.22 50.09
C ALA A 674 -11.98 29.32 50.47
N ASP A 675 -11.04 29.06 49.54
CA ASP A 675 -9.86 28.24 49.77
C ASP A 675 -8.59 29.08 50.08
N GLY A 676 -8.73 30.41 50.14
CA GLY A 676 -7.63 31.33 50.44
C GLY A 676 -6.63 31.51 49.29
N SER A 677 -6.89 30.95 48.10
CA SER A 677 -6.07 31.15 46.90
C SER A 677 -6.33 32.49 46.21
N LEU A 678 -7.45 33.15 46.60
CA LEU A 678 -7.78 34.53 46.27
C LEU A 678 -7.94 35.31 47.57
N MET A 679 -7.49 36.54 47.61
CA MET A 679 -7.68 37.45 48.72
C MET A 679 -8.05 38.85 48.22
N LEU A 680 -9.07 39.48 48.81
CA LEU A 680 -9.41 40.85 48.44
C LEU A 680 -8.47 41.84 49.16
N GLU A 681 -7.84 42.68 48.40
CA GLU A 681 -7.04 43.80 48.92
C GLU A 681 -7.92 45.01 49.19
N ASP A 682 -8.89 45.23 48.33
CA ASP A 682 -9.91 46.24 48.44
C ASP A 682 -11.25 45.77 47.77
N ALA A 683 -12.24 46.62 47.66
CA ALA A 683 -13.53 46.28 47.07
C ALA A 683 -13.44 45.91 45.57
N LYS A 684 -12.38 46.32 44.91
CA LYS A 684 -12.20 46.11 43.43
C LYS A 684 -11.02 45.21 43.06
N THR A 685 -10.09 45.05 43.99
CA THR A 685 -8.78 44.41 43.69
C THR A 685 -8.69 43.10 44.47
N ALA A 686 -8.37 42.07 43.79
CA ALA A 686 -8.07 40.76 44.37
C ALA A 686 -6.63 40.35 44.07
N MET A 687 -5.99 39.76 45.08
CA MET A 687 -4.69 39.10 44.93
C MET A 687 -4.92 37.61 44.75
N GLY A 688 -4.49 37.06 43.66
CA GLY A 688 -4.38 35.63 43.40
C GLY A 688 -3.02 35.09 43.80
N ALA A 689 -2.99 33.99 44.53
CA ALA A 689 -1.75 33.34 44.96
C ALA A 689 -1.86 31.83 44.80
N MET A 690 -0.94 31.25 44.09
CA MET A 690 -0.91 29.81 43.84
C MET A 690 0.52 29.29 43.71
N ASP A 691 0.70 28.04 44.05
CA ASP A 691 1.92 27.28 43.76
C ASP A 691 1.74 26.46 42.48
N PRO A 692 2.38 26.83 41.38
CA PRO A 692 2.20 26.12 40.10
C PRO A 692 2.65 24.66 40.19
N LEU A 693 3.72 24.36 40.94
CA LEU A 693 4.22 22.99 41.10
C LEU A 693 3.18 22.07 41.75
N ILE A 694 2.50 22.60 42.79
CA ILE A 694 1.45 21.85 43.49
C ILE A 694 0.17 21.74 42.67
N ARG A 695 -0.23 22.78 41.94
CA ARG A 695 -1.50 22.84 41.21
C ARG A 695 -1.44 22.12 39.88
N PHE A 696 -0.30 22.18 39.19
CA PHE A 696 -0.16 21.69 37.81
C PHE A 696 0.85 20.54 37.66
N GLY A 697 1.71 20.35 38.71
CA GLY A 697 2.75 19.34 38.68
C GLY A 697 4.07 19.83 38.04
N SER A 698 5.12 19.00 38.16
CA SER A 698 6.49 19.32 37.72
C SER A 698 6.67 19.35 36.19
N SER A 699 5.68 18.88 35.44
CA SER A 699 5.73 18.85 33.99
C SER A 699 5.09 20.07 33.34
N ALA A 700 4.44 20.94 34.11
CA ALA A 700 3.73 22.11 33.59
C ALA A 700 4.71 23.19 33.10
N PHE A 701 4.47 23.70 31.88
CA PHE A 701 5.22 24.80 31.26
C PHE A 701 4.40 25.46 30.17
N GLY A 702 4.85 26.62 29.71
CA GLY A 702 4.25 27.34 28.59
C GLY A 702 3.43 28.54 29.01
N PRO A 703 2.79 29.27 28.06
CA PRO A 703 2.05 30.48 28.31
C PRO A 703 0.85 30.24 29.26
N LEU A 704 0.74 31.03 30.33
CA LEU A 704 -0.37 31.05 31.26
C LEU A 704 -1.29 32.23 30.95
N ARG A 705 -2.59 31.99 31.18
CA ARG A 705 -3.65 32.99 31.09
C ARG A 705 -4.62 32.84 32.29
N ALA A 706 -5.25 33.94 32.65
CA ALA A 706 -6.27 33.96 33.71
C ALA A 706 -7.55 34.61 33.19
N ARG A 707 -8.68 34.26 33.77
CA ARG A 707 -9.96 34.93 33.54
C ARG A 707 -10.84 34.91 34.80
N ALA A 708 -11.68 35.88 34.92
CA ALA A 708 -12.71 35.84 35.95
C ALA A 708 -13.83 34.85 35.59
N LEU A 709 -14.38 34.20 36.59
CA LEU A 709 -15.49 33.27 36.46
C LEU A 709 -16.56 33.68 37.49
N SER A 710 -17.72 34.10 36.98
CA SER A 710 -18.84 34.49 37.88
C SER A 710 -19.36 33.31 38.69
N ALA A 711 -20.12 33.57 39.76
CA ALA A 711 -20.77 32.53 40.56
C ALA A 711 -21.63 31.56 39.75
N ASN A 712 -22.22 32.02 38.67
CA ASN A 712 -23.06 31.22 37.74
C ASN A 712 -22.25 30.49 36.65
N GLY A 713 -20.92 30.55 36.74
CA GLY A 713 -20.03 29.88 35.76
C GLY A 713 -19.83 30.64 34.45
N VAL A 714 -20.27 31.89 34.34
CA VAL A 714 -20.02 32.72 33.16
C VAL A 714 -18.57 33.19 33.18
N ALA A 715 -17.84 32.86 32.12
CA ALA A 715 -16.43 33.17 32.04
C ALA A 715 -16.18 34.52 31.36
N GLY A 716 -15.24 35.28 31.88
CA GLY A 716 -14.71 36.48 31.29
C GLY A 716 -13.65 36.19 30.21
N ASP A 717 -13.02 37.26 29.73
CA ASP A 717 -12.00 37.16 28.73
C ASP A 717 -10.64 36.73 29.32
N TRP A 718 -9.85 36.01 28.56
CA TRP A 718 -8.54 35.57 28.98
C TRP A 718 -7.53 36.71 29.00
N LEU A 719 -6.83 36.85 30.10
CA LEU A 719 -5.71 37.77 30.31
C LEU A 719 -4.39 36.96 30.31
N PRO A 720 -3.37 37.38 29.61
CA PRO A 720 -2.05 36.74 29.69
C PRO A 720 -1.41 37.00 31.05
N LEU A 721 -0.98 35.91 31.73
CA LEU A 721 -0.24 36.02 33.01
C LEU A 721 1.25 35.99 32.82
N GLY A 722 1.74 35.28 31.85
CA GLY A 722 3.17 35.09 31.60
C GLY A 722 3.46 33.70 31.08
N THR A 723 4.71 33.31 31.08
CA THR A 723 5.16 32.00 30.63
C THR A 723 5.67 31.19 31.80
N LEU A 724 5.09 30.05 32.07
CA LEU A 724 5.54 29.14 33.11
C LEU A 724 6.77 28.40 32.59
N VAL A 725 7.91 28.49 33.30
CA VAL A 725 9.16 27.89 32.90
C VAL A 725 9.72 26.98 33.98
N ARG A 726 10.27 25.84 33.55
CA ARG A 726 10.99 24.94 34.42
C ARG A 726 12.47 25.28 34.36
N LEU A 727 13.11 25.38 35.49
CA LEU A 727 14.53 25.75 35.59
C LEU A 727 15.37 24.50 35.80
N PRO A 728 16.51 24.37 35.08
CA PRO A 728 17.55 23.41 35.44
C PRO A 728 18.20 23.80 36.76
N ASP A 729 18.61 22.80 37.55
CA ASP A 729 19.32 23.00 38.79
C ASP A 729 20.84 22.90 38.56
N PHE A 730 21.48 24.04 38.34
CA PHE A 730 22.92 24.12 38.14
C PHE A 730 23.65 24.20 39.47
N LYS A 731 24.69 23.38 39.66
CA LYS A 731 25.42 23.26 40.92
C LYS A 731 26.80 23.87 40.89
N GLU A 732 27.58 23.58 39.86
CA GLU A 732 28.97 23.94 39.82
C GLU A 732 29.45 24.16 38.37
N LEU A 733 30.32 25.18 38.22
CA LEU A 733 30.98 25.46 36.95
C LEU A 733 32.48 25.32 37.15
N ARG A 734 33.09 24.32 36.51
CA ARG A 734 34.53 24.07 36.53
C ARG A 734 35.18 24.44 35.22
N CYS A 735 36.13 25.34 35.23
CA CYS A 735 36.81 25.80 34.02
C CYS A 735 38.29 25.47 34.05
N PRO A 736 38.89 25.03 32.93
CA PRO A 736 40.34 24.94 32.80
C PRO A 736 40.96 26.35 32.76
N ARG A 737 42.25 26.47 33.07
CA ARG A 737 42.99 27.77 33.01
C ARG A 737 43.04 28.39 31.61
N SER A 738 42.91 27.56 30.59
CA SER A 738 42.90 28.02 29.21
C SER A 738 41.47 28.39 28.77
N VAL A 739 41.26 29.62 28.40
CA VAL A 739 39.95 30.15 27.94
C VAL A 739 39.48 29.56 26.61
N VAL A 740 40.37 28.86 25.91
CA VAL A 740 40.01 28.19 24.62
C VAL A 740 39.34 26.83 24.89
N LYS A 741 39.56 26.25 26.07
CA LYS A 741 38.94 24.94 26.40
C LYS A 741 37.57 25.13 27.05
N PRO A 742 36.60 24.29 26.73
CA PRO A 742 35.29 24.38 27.35
C PRO A 742 35.31 24.08 28.84
N CYS A 743 34.35 24.65 29.57
CA CYS A 743 34.09 24.39 30.97
C CYS A 743 33.14 23.18 31.15
N THR A 744 33.16 22.57 32.30
CA THR A 744 32.18 21.55 32.72
C THR A 744 31.17 22.16 33.66
N LEU A 745 29.93 22.21 33.27
CA LEU A 745 28.77 22.63 34.06
C LEU A 745 28.06 21.40 34.61
N THR A 746 27.93 21.31 35.94
CA THR A 746 27.23 20.19 36.58
C THR A 746 25.87 20.61 37.14
N GLY A 747 24.95 19.69 37.14
CA GLY A 747 23.60 19.96 37.63
C GLY A 747 22.62 18.80 37.40
N THR A 748 21.36 19.08 37.67
CA THR A 748 20.24 18.15 37.40
C THR A 748 19.21 18.81 36.48
N ASN A 749 18.41 17.98 35.78
CA ASN A 749 17.41 18.45 34.81
C ASN A 749 18.02 19.36 33.72
N LEU A 750 19.27 19.10 33.34
CA LEU A 750 19.98 19.92 32.37
C LEU A 750 19.33 19.98 30.98
N PHE A 751 18.51 18.98 30.64
CA PHE A 751 17.70 18.96 29.42
C PHE A 751 16.71 20.13 29.30
N LEU A 752 16.41 20.84 30.43
CA LEU A 752 15.55 22.03 30.42
C LEU A 752 16.22 23.25 29.78
N ALA A 753 17.55 23.26 29.69
CA ALA A 753 18.27 24.20 28.86
C ALA A 753 18.26 23.73 27.41
N ALA A 754 17.97 24.60 26.48
CA ALA A 754 18.02 24.31 25.03
C ALA A 754 19.43 24.56 24.49
N SER A 755 20.06 25.70 24.89
CA SER A 755 21.40 26.04 24.50
C SER A 755 22.05 26.94 25.57
N ILE A 756 23.38 26.86 25.69
CA ILE A 756 24.18 27.63 26.66
C ILE A 756 25.35 28.28 25.91
N ALA A 757 25.57 29.59 26.12
CA ALA A 757 26.60 30.35 25.45
C ALA A 757 27.39 31.23 26.43
N ALA A 758 28.57 31.68 26.01
CA ALA A 758 29.37 32.64 26.74
C ALA A 758 28.95 34.09 26.49
N THR A 759 28.18 34.35 25.43
CA THR A 759 27.73 35.67 24.99
C THR A 759 26.22 35.67 24.75
N PRO A 760 25.54 36.81 24.85
CA PRO A 760 24.10 36.91 24.65
C PRO A 760 23.69 36.70 23.19
N GLU A 761 24.59 36.79 22.23
CA GLU A 761 24.38 36.55 20.79
C GLU A 761 24.35 35.07 20.47
N PHE A 762 24.72 34.17 21.40
CA PHE A 762 24.80 32.72 21.25
C PHE A 762 25.82 32.26 20.21
N ASP A 763 26.91 33.02 20.01
CA ASP A 763 28.01 32.59 19.17
C ASP A 763 28.73 31.39 19.84
N ASN A 764 28.91 30.29 19.08
CA ASN A 764 29.49 29.03 19.56
C ASN A 764 28.77 28.46 20.79
N ALA A 765 27.45 28.52 20.82
CA ALA A 765 26.65 27.94 21.89
C ALA A 765 26.80 26.40 21.96
N ALA A 766 26.71 25.87 23.18
CA ALA A 766 26.55 24.43 23.41
C ALA A 766 25.06 24.08 23.41
N ASP A 767 24.63 23.35 22.39
CA ASP A 767 23.25 22.86 22.31
C ASP A 767 23.06 21.62 23.19
N VAL A 768 21.96 21.59 23.92
CA VAL A 768 21.58 20.47 24.78
C VAL A 768 20.50 19.64 24.10
N PRO A 769 20.75 18.36 23.80
CA PRO A 769 19.71 17.49 23.21
C PRO A 769 18.47 17.39 24.09
N PRO A 770 17.26 17.23 23.53
CA PRO A 770 16.02 17.12 24.31
C PRO A 770 15.96 15.86 25.20
N ASP A 771 16.67 14.81 24.81
CA ASP A 771 16.80 13.54 25.52
C ASP A 771 18.03 13.44 26.42
N PHE A 772 18.65 14.58 26.74
CA PHE A 772 19.86 14.63 27.56
C PHE A 772 19.56 14.21 29.02
N THR A 773 20.12 13.10 29.45
CA THR A 773 19.98 12.54 30.81
C THR A 773 21.20 12.72 31.69
N GLY A 774 22.25 13.32 31.15
CA GLY A 774 23.50 13.52 31.86
C GLY A 774 23.42 14.60 32.94
N THR A 775 24.35 14.54 33.89
CA THR A 775 24.51 15.53 34.97
C THR A 775 25.64 16.52 34.72
N GLN A 776 26.32 16.45 33.58
CA GLN A 776 27.44 17.30 33.20
C GLN A 776 27.29 17.73 31.74
N LEU A 777 27.49 19.02 31.49
CA LEU A 777 27.51 19.62 30.16
C LEU A 777 28.86 20.30 29.91
N SER A 778 29.34 20.15 28.67
CA SER A 778 30.47 20.93 28.17
C SER A 778 29.94 22.26 27.64
N VAL A 779 30.37 23.36 28.25
CA VAL A 779 29.88 24.70 27.91
C VAL A 779 31.04 25.64 27.53
N PRO A 780 30.78 26.67 26.71
CA PRO A 780 31.82 27.67 26.39
C PRO A 780 32.39 28.33 27.64
N HIS A 781 33.65 28.75 27.61
CA HIS A 781 34.32 29.42 28.74
C HIS A 781 33.75 30.83 28.92
N PRO A 782 33.10 31.17 30.05
CA PRO A 782 32.58 32.51 30.26
C PRO A 782 33.67 33.54 30.54
N ALA A 783 33.53 34.71 29.99
CA ALA A 783 34.53 35.79 30.21
C ALA A 783 34.57 36.26 31.68
N ASN A 784 33.43 36.36 32.37
CA ASN A 784 33.23 36.91 33.71
C ASN A 784 32.44 36.03 34.68
N GLY A 785 32.42 34.70 34.46
CA GLY A 785 31.65 33.78 35.28
C GLY A 785 30.13 33.75 34.99
N THR A 786 29.68 34.49 34.00
CA THR A 786 28.29 34.56 33.56
C THR A 786 28.16 33.81 32.23
N LEU A 787 27.21 32.89 32.18
CA LEU A 787 26.77 32.20 30.95
C LEU A 787 25.36 32.68 30.59
N TYR A 788 25.03 32.58 29.34
CA TYR A 788 23.72 32.88 28.77
C TYR A 788 23.05 31.58 28.37
N LEU A 789 21.79 31.43 28.69
CA LEU A 789 21.04 30.21 28.32
C LEU A 789 19.67 30.54 27.75
N LYS A 790 19.23 29.71 26.88
CA LYS A 790 17.84 29.62 26.43
C LYS A 790 17.17 28.43 27.09
N LEU A 791 16.03 28.67 27.72
CA LEU A 791 15.21 27.59 28.28
C LEU A 791 14.44 26.90 27.16
N ARG A 792 14.24 25.63 27.29
CA ARG A 792 13.44 24.85 26.33
C ARG A 792 11.97 25.27 26.39
N ASP A 793 11.53 25.73 27.52
CA ASP A 793 10.14 26.18 27.76
C ASP A 793 9.88 27.61 27.22
N ASP A 794 10.95 28.40 26.96
CA ASP A 794 10.92 29.69 26.25
C ASP A 794 12.24 29.93 25.52
N LEU A 795 12.21 29.64 24.21
CA LEU A 795 13.39 29.78 23.33
C LEU A 795 13.68 31.21 22.88
N GLU A 796 12.70 32.10 23.02
CA GLU A 796 12.85 33.47 22.54
C GLU A 796 13.60 34.36 23.53
N LYS A 797 13.55 34.02 24.79
CA LYS A 797 14.16 34.81 25.85
C LYS A 797 15.55 34.28 26.26
N VAL A 798 16.45 35.21 26.51
CA VAL A 798 17.79 34.91 26.97
C VAL A 798 17.83 35.09 28.48
N GLN A 799 18.23 34.02 29.17
CA GLN A 799 18.42 34.00 30.62
C GLN A 799 19.93 34.09 30.94
N THR A 800 20.26 34.49 32.14
CA THR A 800 21.65 34.53 32.58
C THR A 800 21.89 33.56 33.75
N LEU A 801 23.01 32.87 33.71
CA LEU A 801 23.48 31.94 34.73
C LEU A 801 24.76 32.47 35.35
N THR A 802 24.74 32.76 36.65
CA THR A 802 25.91 33.21 37.37
C THR A 802 26.30 32.18 38.40
N LEU A 803 27.46 31.57 38.19
CA LEU A 803 28.07 30.62 39.12
C LEU A 803 29.52 30.98 39.36
N PRO A 804 30.07 30.76 40.59
CA PRO A 804 31.49 30.90 40.84
C PRO A 804 32.28 29.89 40.01
N VAL A 805 33.26 30.39 39.26
CA VAL A 805 34.13 29.56 38.43
C VAL A 805 35.16 28.84 39.32
N MET A 806 35.07 27.52 39.36
CA MET A 806 36.03 26.70 40.10
C MET A 806 37.14 26.23 39.16
N PRO A 807 38.40 26.24 39.58
CA PRO A 807 39.51 25.72 38.78
C PRO A 807 39.41 24.18 38.68
N MET A 808 39.64 23.63 37.52
CA MET A 808 39.76 22.17 37.36
C MET A 808 41.06 21.73 38.06
N SER A 809 41.01 20.73 38.95
CA SER A 809 42.21 20.13 39.54
C SER A 809 43.07 19.47 38.46
N SER A 810 44.39 19.56 38.61
CA SER A 810 45.40 19.09 37.65
C SER A 810 45.34 17.57 37.33
N ALA A 811 44.57 16.80 38.11
CA ALA A 811 44.34 15.37 37.90
C ALA A 811 43.25 15.05 36.86
N ALA A 812 42.28 15.97 36.65
CA ALA A 812 41.17 15.76 35.71
C ALA A 812 41.45 16.29 34.28
N ALA A 813 42.57 17.00 34.09
CA ALA A 813 42.97 17.57 32.79
C ALA A 813 43.73 16.58 31.88
N ALA A 814 43.97 15.35 32.29
CA ALA A 814 44.71 14.34 31.53
C ALA A 814 43.79 13.27 30.85
N GLU A 815 42.46 13.34 31.06
CA GLU A 815 41.48 12.38 30.49
C GLU A 815 40.48 13.01 29.50
N GLN A 816 40.75 14.21 28.99
CA GLN A 816 39.97 14.80 27.89
C GLN A 816 40.86 15.14 26.68
#